data_420eac490c9a0f700b33341a204675b8
#
_entry.id   420eac490c9a0f700b33341a204675b8
#
_cell.length_a   1.000
_cell.length_b   1.000
_cell.length_c   1.000
_cell.angle_alpha   90.00
_cell.angle_beta   90.00
_cell.angle_gamma   90.00
#
_symmetry.space_group_name_H-M   'P 1'
#
loop_
_entity.id
_entity.type
_entity.pdbx_description
1 polymer ?
#
loop_
_entity_poly.entity_id
_entity_poly.type
_entity_poly.pdbx_seq_one_letter_code
_entity_poly.pdbx_strand_id
1 'polypeptide(L)'
;MCLFSDNFCKCSRVITVIIITMGITVGMPVMMTFIGTPTITISEWFAASSPASSVPSRIARKVPISSSALPPTSSSSTSTCGRMPYFAGAKTPPAPRFTTVQKCLRAGGKDTDLDEVGLTARHASMFEMLGNFSFGDYFKDGAIDLAWEFVTEHMKLEPDRLWASVFAGDPVLGLGEDEVAVAGWLRKGIPRERIVAFPRSDNFWGPAGETGPCGPCSELHLDRGESYGCGKPTCRPNCDSCDRFIEFWNLVFMEFDLAADGSITPLPKQNIDTGMGLERGTMLLQGVESIFDTDGFKLIMDWIEQESGVGYGTSPEATKAHRVLSDHGRGVTFLIAEGVTPGNEGRGYILRRLIRRSVVQARRIGLPAVYPLPRIVVEQVGAWYPEVVENAAEIERVVRAEEERFRETLDRGMKEFEELAGADIGAADAFRLAATYGFPIELTVELALEGGHQVDVDGYRLEMERHKEISRGSGEKQLGQRAADFAVAADFRTDFVGYARTDVITQLGAFEDLGDGTFLGKLRESPFYPAGGGQVTDHGWIELDDDAGTRAELVEAFRFDGDQALVFRGAGFAAGDRVKARVPWAVRFPTQANHTATHLLHEALREELGEHVKQAGSAVRPDKLRFDFTHGEGLTPEQRERVEARVNEKIFENLPVHTFETTQDEARRLGAMMLFGEKYGDVVRVVDVEGFSTELCGGTHVRTTAEI
;
A
#
# COMPACT_ATOMS: atom_id res chain seq x y z
N MET A 1 -1.07 -4.73 7.31
CA MET A 1 -1.48 -4.50 5.91
C MET A 1 -0.30 -4.78 5.01
N CYS A 2 -0.31 -5.85 4.21
CA CYS A 2 0.80 -6.14 3.29
C CYS A 2 0.87 -5.05 2.22
N LEU A 3 1.99 -4.36 2.09
CA LEU A 3 2.18 -3.22 1.21
C LEU A 3 2.65 -3.58 -0.20
N PHE A 4 2.87 -4.87 -0.48
CA PHE A 4 3.32 -5.35 -1.78
C PHE A 4 2.14 -5.79 -2.64
N SER A 5 2.06 -5.25 -3.84
CA SER A 5 0.97 -5.48 -4.80
C SER A 5 1.20 -6.70 -5.68
N ASP A 6 0.16 -7.09 -6.42
CA ASP A 6 -0.06 -8.30 -7.21
C ASP A 6 0.99 -8.72 -8.28
N ASN A 7 2.13 -8.04 -8.41
CA ASN A 7 3.16 -8.42 -9.38
C ASN A 7 4.07 -9.58 -8.95
N PHE A 8 3.73 -10.27 -7.86
CA PHE A 8 4.59 -11.25 -7.18
C PHE A 8 4.42 -12.72 -7.58
N CYS A 9 4.01 -13.01 -8.77
CA CYS A 9 3.93 -14.40 -9.23
C CYS A 9 5.20 -14.93 -9.92
N LYS A 10 6.37 -14.31 -9.72
CA LYS A 10 7.64 -14.79 -10.32
C LYS A 10 8.62 -15.47 -9.34
N CYS A 11 8.31 -15.58 -8.06
CA CYS A 11 9.20 -16.26 -7.10
C CYS A 11 8.95 -17.77 -7.02
N SER A 12 9.29 -18.50 -8.09
CA SER A 12 9.17 -19.98 -8.14
C SER A 12 10.39 -20.75 -7.65
N ARG A 13 11.39 -20.14 -7.02
CA ARG A 13 12.72 -20.79 -6.90
C ARG A 13 13.18 -21.27 -5.53
N VAL A 14 12.51 -20.96 -4.43
CA VAL A 14 12.97 -21.33 -3.08
C VAL A 14 12.06 -22.38 -2.39
N ILE A 15 11.03 -22.83 -3.02
CA ILE A 15 9.94 -23.63 -2.43
C ILE A 15 10.31 -25.09 -2.12
N THR A 16 11.44 -25.60 -2.61
CA THR A 16 11.74 -27.06 -2.62
C THR A 16 11.92 -27.67 -1.24
N VAL A 17 12.39 -26.92 -0.24
CA VAL A 17 12.79 -27.49 1.05
C VAL A 17 11.63 -27.62 2.04
N ILE A 18 10.72 -26.66 2.08
CA ILE A 18 9.58 -26.69 3.02
C ILE A 18 8.55 -27.74 2.66
N ILE A 19 8.38 -28.04 1.36
CA ILE A 19 7.43 -29.06 0.88
C ILE A 19 7.85 -30.49 1.27
N ILE A 20 9.15 -30.78 1.23
CA ILE A 20 9.69 -32.12 1.59
C ILE A 20 9.50 -32.38 3.09
N THR A 21 9.51 -31.31 3.88
CA THR A 21 9.48 -31.39 5.34
C THR A 21 8.07 -31.50 5.92
N MET A 22 7.03 -31.14 5.19
CA MET A 22 5.65 -31.19 5.68
C MET A 22 4.89 -32.48 5.32
N GLY A 23 5.59 -33.59 5.15
CA GLY A 23 4.96 -34.95 5.03
C GLY A 23 4.02 -35.11 3.84
N ILE A 24 4.19 -34.35 2.75
CA ILE A 24 3.38 -34.49 1.54
C ILE A 24 3.95 -35.65 0.72
N THR A 25 3.59 -36.87 1.09
CA THR A 25 3.79 -38.06 0.23
C THR A 25 2.75 -37.99 -0.89
N VAL A 26 3.07 -37.34 -1.99
CA VAL A 26 2.24 -37.42 -3.19
C VAL A 26 2.67 -38.62 -3.98
N GLY A 27 1.83 -39.64 -3.98
CA GLY A 27 1.98 -40.76 -4.89
C GLY A 27 1.62 -40.35 -6.31
N MET A 28 2.55 -39.76 -7.02
CA MET A 28 2.70 -39.76 -8.48
C MET A 28 3.90 -38.88 -8.90
N PRO A 29 4.74 -39.31 -9.85
CA PRO A 29 5.90 -38.56 -10.28
C PRO A 29 5.50 -37.48 -11.30
N VAL A 30 5.79 -36.22 -10.99
CA VAL A 30 5.77 -35.13 -11.97
C VAL A 30 7.20 -34.71 -12.26
N MET A 31 7.61 -34.82 -13.51
CA MET A 31 8.95 -34.55 -14.00
C MET A 31 9.11 -33.06 -14.34
N MET A 32 10.10 -32.38 -13.77
CA MET A 32 10.54 -31.05 -14.19
C MET A 32 11.99 -31.07 -14.63
N THR A 33 12.22 -30.51 -15.81
CA THR A 33 13.56 -30.31 -16.35
C THR A 33 13.98 -28.87 -16.11
N PHE A 34 15.06 -28.67 -15.34
CA PHE A 34 15.68 -27.35 -15.17
C PHE A 34 16.90 -27.25 -16.08
N ILE A 35 16.99 -26.16 -16.83
CA ILE A 35 18.18 -25.75 -17.56
C ILE A 35 18.87 -24.66 -16.74
N GLY A 36 19.97 -25.02 -16.12
CA GLY A 36 21.13 -24.21 -15.79
C GLY A 36 21.01 -23.05 -14.81
N THR A 37 21.06 -23.34 -13.50
CA THR A 37 21.76 -22.54 -12.47
C THR A 37 21.85 -23.39 -11.19
N PRO A 38 22.89 -23.31 -10.36
CA PRO A 38 23.03 -24.13 -9.17
C PRO A 38 22.01 -23.73 -8.10
N THR A 39 21.23 -24.72 -7.67
CA THR A 39 20.25 -24.57 -6.58
C THR A 39 20.96 -24.82 -5.26
N ILE A 40 21.15 -23.79 -4.44
CA ILE A 40 21.55 -23.93 -3.05
C ILE A 40 20.31 -24.23 -2.24
N THR A 41 20.30 -25.33 -1.50
CA THR A 41 19.21 -25.69 -0.58
C THR A 41 19.36 -24.90 0.72
N ILE A 42 18.26 -24.69 1.47
CA ILE A 42 18.33 -24.05 2.81
C ILE A 42 19.33 -24.76 3.71
N SER A 43 19.45 -26.09 3.59
CA SER A 43 20.47 -26.86 4.32
C SER A 43 21.90 -26.55 3.87
N GLU A 44 22.15 -26.22 2.62
CA GLU A 44 23.45 -25.77 2.13
C GLU A 44 23.74 -24.32 2.53
N TRP A 45 22.73 -23.47 2.63
CA TRP A 45 22.84 -22.13 3.14
C TRP A 45 23.19 -22.08 4.64
N PHE A 46 22.54 -22.93 5.47
CA PHE A 46 22.91 -23.12 6.89
C PHE A 46 24.29 -23.76 7.08
N ALA A 47 24.74 -24.61 6.16
CA ALA A 47 26.07 -25.23 6.22
C ALA A 47 27.20 -24.28 5.79
N ALA A 48 26.93 -23.32 4.91
CA ALA A 48 27.91 -22.34 4.44
C ALA A 48 28.18 -21.21 5.46
N SER A 49 27.23 -20.95 6.37
CA SER A 49 27.32 -19.89 7.37
C SER A 49 27.85 -20.34 8.75
N SER A 50 28.17 -21.64 8.96
CA SER A 50 28.73 -22.11 10.22
C SER A 50 30.20 -22.55 10.08
N PRO A 51 31.16 -21.93 10.78
CA PRO A 51 32.48 -22.52 10.94
C PRO A 51 32.42 -23.62 12.00
N ALA A 52 32.56 -24.88 11.52
CA ALA A 52 32.75 -26.09 12.28
C ALA A 52 31.55 -26.74 12.99
N SER A 53 30.87 -27.60 12.24
CA SER A 53 30.54 -28.93 12.76
C SER A 53 30.22 -29.87 11.59
N SER A 54 30.90 -31.01 11.56
CA SER A 54 30.76 -32.07 10.56
C SER A 54 29.43 -32.79 10.72
N VAL A 55 28.49 -32.56 9.80
CA VAL A 55 27.31 -33.42 9.61
C VAL A 55 27.43 -34.09 8.27
N PRO A 56 27.26 -35.46 8.17
CA PRO A 56 27.50 -36.21 6.95
C PRO A 56 26.46 -35.86 5.87
N SER A 57 26.93 -35.54 4.70
CA SER A 57 26.16 -35.34 3.47
C SER A 57 25.55 -36.66 2.95
N ARG A 58 24.39 -37.04 3.45
CA ARG A 58 23.54 -38.06 2.81
C ARG A 58 22.09 -37.78 3.14
N ILE A 59 21.43 -37.03 2.28
CA ILE A 59 20.02 -37.16 1.86
C ILE A 59 19.74 -35.98 0.88
N ALA A 60 20.19 -36.16 -0.35
CA ALA A 60 19.66 -35.40 -1.47
C ALA A 60 18.92 -36.36 -2.41
N ARG A 61 17.66 -36.57 -2.22
CA ARG A 61 16.79 -37.12 -3.26
C ARG A 61 16.04 -36.00 -3.94
N LYS A 62 16.36 -35.76 -5.20
CA LYS A 62 15.65 -34.85 -6.09
C LYS A 62 14.23 -35.33 -6.29
N VAL A 63 13.24 -34.54 -5.94
CA VAL A 63 11.84 -34.74 -6.32
C VAL A 63 11.47 -33.61 -7.27
N PRO A 64 10.95 -33.88 -8.46
CA PRO A 64 10.57 -32.84 -9.43
C PRO A 64 9.21 -32.26 -9.05
N ILE A 65 9.11 -30.91 -9.17
CA ILE A 65 7.88 -30.14 -8.88
C ILE A 65 7.42 -29.44 -10.15
N SER A 66 6.11 -29.56 -10.47
CA SER A 66 5.52 -28.82 -11.59
C SER A 66 5.24 -27.37 -11.19
N SER A 67 5.81 -26.41 -11.91
CA SER A 67 5.47 -24.99 -11.79
C SER A 67 4.29 -24.67 -12.69
N SER A 68 3.06 -24.88 -12.21
CA SER A 68 1.94 -24.13 -12.77
C SER A 68 1.89 -22.78 -12.09
N ALA A 69 2.49 -21.78 -12.72
CA ALA A 69 2.33 -20.39 -12.31
C ALA A 69 0.84 -20.03 -12.39
N LEU A 70 0.30 -19.42 -11.33
CA LEU A 70 -1.00 -18.77 -11.39
C LEU A 70 -0.93 -17.68 -12.49
N PRO A 71 -1.92 -17.57 -13.39
CA PRO A 71 -1.95 -16.47 -14.34
C PRO A 71 -1.99 -15.15 -13.59
N PRO A 72 -1.35 -14.07 -14.10
CA PRO A 72 -1.42 -12.76 -13.49
C PRO A 72 -2.88 -12.32 -13.48
N THR A 73 -3.45 -12.20 -12.29
CA THR A 73 -4.78 -11.61 -12.12
C THR A 73 -4.64 -10.10 -12.24
N SER A 74 -5.29 -9.55 -13.26
CA SER A 74 -5.42 -8.11 -13.49
C SER A 74 -5.94 -7.41 -12.24
N SER A 75 -5.20 -6.38 -11.87
CA SER A 75 -5.53 -5.22 -11.04
C SER A 75 -6.94 -5.12 -10.48
N SER A 76 -7.04 -4.98 -9.20
CA SER A 76 -7.68 -3.85 -8.53
C SER A 76 -7.59 -4.00 -7.02
N SER A 77 -7.22 -2.91 -6.39
CA SER A 77 -7.52 -2.54 -4.99
C SER A 77 -7.16 -3.53 -3.88
N THR A 78 -6.21 -3.13 -3.05
CA THR A 78 -6.20 -3.42 -1.61
C THR A 78 -6.56 -4.84 -1.18
N SER A 79 -5.99 -5.86 -1.72
CA SER A 79 -6.10 -7.15 -1.10
C SER A 79 -4.73 -7.66 -0.69
N THR A 80 -4.59 -7.72 0.54
CA THR A 80 -3.51 -8.26 1.33
C THR A 80 -3.18 -9.70 1.04
N CYS A 81 -3.94 -10.40 0.24
CA CYS A 81 -3.65 -11.75 -0.21
C CYS A 81 -4.50 -12.07 -1.43
N GLY A 82 -3.90 -12.30 -2.58
CA GLY A 82 -4.57 -12.88 -3.75
C GLY A 82 -5.26 -14.22 -3.48
N ARG A 83 -5.28 -14.67 -2.21
CA ARG A 83 -5.87 -15.93 -1.71
C ARG A 83 -7.27 -15.78 -1.15
N MET A 84 -7.71 -14.59 -0.72
CA MET A 84 -9.05 -14.39 -0.16
C MET A 84 -10.19 -14.89 -1.04
N PRO A 85 -10.17 -14.68 -2.38
CA PRO A 85 -11.20 -15.24 -3.27
C PRO A 85 -11.26 -16.77 -3.27
N TYR A 86 -10.15 -17.45 -2.97
CA TYR A 86 -10.12 -18.92 -2.87
C TYR A 86 -10.72 -19.39 -1.55
N PHE A 87 -10.45 -18.71 -0.43
CA PHE A 87 -11.04 -19.00 0.87
C PHE A 87 -12.55 -18.74 0.88
N ALA A 88 -13.00 -17.66 0.28
CA ALA A 88 -14.42 -17.34 0.12
C ALA A 88 -15.16 -18.25 -0.88
N GLY A 89 -14.46 -19.12 -1.62
CA GLY A 89 -15.04 -19.98 -2.65
C GLY A 89 -15.42 -19.24 -3.94
N ALA A 90 -15.05 -17.95 -4.08
CA ALA A 90 -15.32 -17.15 -5.27
C ALA A 90 -14.44 -17.56 -6.47
N LYS A 91 -13.29 -18.20 -6.19
CA LYS A 91 -12.39 -18.77 -7.21
C LYS A 91 -11.97 -20.19 -6.82
N THR A 92 -11.76 -21.04 -7.81
CA THR A 92 -11.21 -22.38 -7.60
C THR A 92 -9.69 -22.28 -7.43
N PRO A 93 -9.11 -22.76 -6.31
CA PRO A 93 -7.66 -22.77 -6.14
C PRO A 93 -7.01 -23.71 -7.16
N PRO A 94 -5.81 -23.39 -7.69
CA PRO A 94 -5.13 -24.22 -8.68
C PRO A 94 -4.60 -25.55 -8.11
N ALA A 95 -4.44 -25.62 -6.79
CA ALA A 95 -4.16 -26.86 -6.06
C ALA A 95 -4.77 -26.80 -4.65
N PRO A 96 -5.02 -27.97 -3.99
CA PRO A 96 -5.59 -27.99 -2.65
C PRO A 96 -4.62 -27.55 -1.55
N ARG A 97 -3.30 -27.57 -1.82
CA ARG A 97 -2.24 -27.18 -0.87
C ARG A 97 -1.20 -26.31 -1.55
N PHE A 98 -0.71 -25.30 -0.81
CA PHE A 98 0.38 -24.44 -1.25
C PHE A 98 1.35 -24.14 -0.12
N THR A 99 2.59 -23.79 -0.51
CA THR A 99 3.54 -23.09 0.36
C THR A 99 4.04 -21.84 -0.35
N THR A 100 4.37 -20.81 0.42
CA THR A 100 4.89 -19.56 -0.12
C THR A 100 5.98 -18.99 0.77
N VAL A 101 6.87 -18.20 0.15
CA VAL A 101 7.68 -17.18 0.83
C VAL A 101 7.19 -15.83 0.32
N GLN A 102 6.80 -14.94 1.21
CA GLN A 102 6.23 -13.65 0.84
C GLN A 102 6.94 -12.52 1.56
N LYS A 103 7.46 -11.54 0.81
CA LYS A 103 7.94 -10.28 1.35
C LYS A 103 6.77 -9.51 1.96
N CYS A 104 6.90 -9.10 3.20
CA CYS A 104 5.87 -8.36 3.94
C CYS A 104 6.49 -7.08 4.51
N LEU A 105 5.76 -5.96 4.37
CA LEU A 105 6.10 -4.72 5.07
C LEU A 105 4.89 -4.27 5.88
N ARG A 106 5.02 -4.28 7.21
CA ARG A 106 4.02 -3.84 8.20
C ARG A 106 4.44 -2.50 8.78
N ALA A 107 3.96 -1.42 8.19
CA ALA A 107 4.33 -0.07 8.58
C ALA A 107 3.13 0.88 8.72
N GLY A 108 1.93 0.34 8.95
CA GLY A 108 0.71 1.11 9.15
C GLY A 108 -0.50 0.23 9.48
N GLY A 109 -1.55 0.83 10.06
CA GLY A 109 -2.75 0.12 10.52
C GLY A 109 -2.67 -0.35 11.97
N LYS A 110 -3.62 -1.22 12.39
CA LYS A 110 -3.69 -1.74 13.76
C LYS A 110 -2.49 -2.63 14.13
N ASP A 111 -1.94 -3.35 13.15
CA ASP A 111 -0.89 -4.35 13.35
C ASP A 111 0.47 -3.82 12.84
N THR A 112 0.80 -2.57 13.18
CA THR A 112 2.08 -1.98 12.78
C THR A 112 3.22 -2.45 13.68
N ASP A 113 4.25 -3.06 13.09
CA ASP A 113 5.48 -3.39 13.82
C ASP A 113 6.47 -2.21 13.86
N LEU A 114 6.21 -1.16 13.06
CA LEU A 114 7.17 -0.07 12.81
C LEU A 114 7.59 0.68 14.06
N ASP A 115 6.66 0.89 15.00
CA ASP A 115 6.93 1.65 16.23
C ASP A 115 7.75 0.84 17.23
N GLU A 116 7.66 -0.51 17.16
CA GLU A 116 8.42 -1.45 17.98
C GLU A 116 9.86 -1.73 17.45
N VAL A 117 10.11 -1.38 16.17
CA VAL A 117 11.43 -1.55 15.55
C VAL A 117 12.48 -0.68 16.25
N GLY A 118 13.54 -1.32 16.71
CA GLY A 118 14.58 -0.69 17.51
C GLY A 118 14.44 -0.89 19.00
N LEU A 119 13.19 -1.05 19.51
CA LEU A 119 12.89 -1.24 20.92
C LEU A 119 12.96 -2.71 21.35
N THR A 120 12.46 -3.60 20.52
CA THR A 120 12.41 -5.04 20.79
C THR A 120 13.45 -5.83 20.00
N ALA A 121 13.68 -7.07 20.42
CA ALA A 121 14.60 -7.99 19.75
C ALA A 121 13.95 -8.78 18.58
N ARG A 122 12.64 -8.66 18.38
CA ARG A 122 11.85 -9.55 17.53
C ARG A 122 10.99 -8.86 16.47
N HIS A 123 10.83 -7.53 16.51
CA HIS A 123 10.01 -6.78 15.56
C HIS A 123 10.85 -6.21 14.41
N ALA A 124 10.39 -6.45 13.21
CA ALA A 124 10.88 -5.89 11.96
C ALA A 124 9.69 -5.36 11.16
N SER A 125 9.84 -4.18 10.53
CA SER A 125 8.83 -3.66 9.61
C SER A 125 8.85 -4.40 8.27
N MET A 126 10.03 -4.86 7.83
CA MET A 126 10.22 -5.70 6.65
C MET A 126 10.65 -7.11 7.06
N PHE A 127 9.87 -8.11 6.69
CA PHE A 127 10.16 -9.52 6.97
C PHE A 127 9.64 -10.44 5.87
N GLU A 128 10.12 -11.67 5.87
CA GLU A 128 9.65 -12.71 4.96
C GLU A 128 8.70 -13.65 5.69
N MET A 129 7.47 -13.79 5.17
CA MET A 129 6.47 -14.68 5.72
C MET A 129 6.51 -16.03 5.00
N LEU A 130 6.83 -17.09 5.74
CA LEU A 130 6.69 -18.45 5.31
C LEU A 130 5.26 -18.90 5.56
N GLY A 131 4.54 -19.29 4.51
CA GLY A 131 3.14 -19.71 4.61
C GLY A 131 2.88 -21.11 4.08
N ASN A 132 1.99 -21.83 4.73
CA ASN A 132 1.40 -23.07 4.19
C ASN A 132 -0.12 -22.98 4.26
N PHE A 133 -0.77 -23.43 3.20
CA PHE A 133 -2.19 -23.22 2.94
C PHE A 133 -2.88 -24.51 2.58
N SER A 134 -4.14 -24.62 3.07
CA SER A 134 -5.07 -25.70 2.69
C SER A 134 -6.39 -25.08 2.21
N PHE A 135 -6.84 -25.47 1.05
CA PHE A 135 -8.11 -25.05 0.46
C PHE A 135 -9.11 -26.22 0.46
N GLY A 136 -9.66 -26.51 1.66
CA GLY A 136 -10.64 -27.56 1.84
C GLY A 136 -10.04 -28.98 1.78
N ASP A 137 -8.75 -29.14 2.13
CA ASP A 137 -8.07 -30.45 2.17
C ASP A 137 -7.81 -30.88 3.62
N TYR A 138 -6.80 -30.34 4.32
CA TYR A 138 -6.65 -30.54 5.76
C TYR A 138 -7.13 -29.29 6.55
N PHE A 139 -7.49 -29.50 7.81
CA PHE A 139 -7.94 -28.44 8.71
C PHE A 139 -7.16 -28.48 10.03
N LYS A 140 -7.74 -28.09 11.17
CA LYS A 140 -7.07 -27.90 12.48
C LYS A 140 -6.14 -29.05 12.85
N ASP A 141 -6.64 -30.28 12.88
CA ASP A 141 -5.83 -31.47 13.26
C ASP A 141 -4.62 -31.63 12.33
N GLY A 142 -4.85 -31.58 11.02
CA GLY A 142 -3.78 -31.70 10.05
C GLY A 142 -2.77 -30.54 10.10
N ALA A 143 -3.22 -29.31 10.34
CA ALA A 143 -2.34 -28.16 10.51
C ALA A 143 -1.45 -28.31 11.75
N ILE A 144 -2.03 -28.73 12.88
CA ILE A 144 -1.30 -28.97 14.13
C ILE A 144 -0.32 -30.14 13.97
N ASP A 145 -0.71 -31.21 13.28
CA ASP A 145 0.14 -32.36 13.03
C ASP A 145 1.40 -31.99 12.22
N LEU A 146 1.20 -31.23 11.11
CA LEU A 146 2.29 -30.76 10.26
C LEU A 146 3.17 -29.73 10.97
N ALA A 147 2.58 -28.82 11.73
CA ALA A 147 3.33 -27.82 12.49
C ALA A 147 4.21 -28.49 13.56
N TRP A 148 3.65 -29.45 14.30
CA TRP A 148 4.40 -30.19 15.32
C TRP A 148 5.58 -30.98 14.72
N GLU A 149 5.33 -31.73 13.65
CA GLU A 149 6.38 -32.47 12.93
C GLU A 149 7.50 -31.48 12.49
N PHE A 150 7.12 -30.35 11.88
CA PHE A 150 8.07 -29.39 11.39
C PHE A 150 8.95 -28.83 12.51
N VAL A 151 8.36 -28.36 13.61
CA VAL A 151 9.13 -27.70 14.68
C VAL A 151 9.98 -28.68 15.49
N THR A 152 9.51 -29.93 15.68
CA THR A 152 10.25 -30.91 16.49
C THR A 152 11.23 -31.76 15.68
N GLU A 153 10.86 -32.17 14.44
CA GLU A 153 11.70 -33.08 13.66
C GLU A 153 12.65 -32.32 12.72
N HIS A 154 12.24 -31.18 12.18
CA HIS A 154 13.03 -30.43 11.21
C HIS A 154 13.75 -29.22 11.84
N MET A 155 13.05 -28.36 12.57
CA MET A 155 13.69 -27.28 13.31
C MET A 155 14.45 -27.77 14.55
N LYS A 156 14.17 -29.02 15.01
CA LYS A 156 14.81 -29.59 16.20
C LYS A 156 14.61 -28.80 17.48
N LEU A 157 13.49 -28.07 17.59
CA LEU A 157 13.14 -27.36 18.82
C LEU A 157 12.73 -28.37 19.90
N GLU A 158 13.14 -28.10 21.13
CA GLU A 158 12.84 -28.98 22.28
C GLU A 158 11.34 -28.91 22.63
N PRO A 159 10.60 -30.06 22.60
CA PRO A 159 9.16 -30.08 22.87
C PRO A 159 8.78 -29.51 24.23
N ASP A 160 9.66 -29.64 25.22
CA ASP A 160 9.43 -29.14 26.58
C ASP A 160 9.49 -27.60 26.69
N ARG A 161 9.99 -26.92 25.68
CA ARG A 161 10.04 -25.45 25.57
C ARG A 161 8.92 -24.88 24.71
N LEU A 162 8.13 -25.73 24.06
CA LEU A 162 7.03 -25.30 23.19
C LEU A 162 5.77 -25.01 24.00
N TRP A 163 5.16 -23.88 23.72
CA TRP A 163 3.86 -23.44 24.19
C TRP A 163 2.94 -23.19 23.02
N ALA A 164 1.65 -23.36 23.23
CA ALA A 164 0.64 -23.03 22.24
C ALA A 164 -0.35 -21.99 22.79
N SER A 165 -0.78 -21.06 21.94
CA SER A 165 -1.98 -20.26 22.24
C SER A 165 -3.16 -20.76 21.43
N VAL A 166 -4.38 -20.54 21.93
CA VAL A 166 -5.64 -20.86 21.29
C VAL A 166 -6.67 -19.75 21.51
N PHE A 167 -7.68 -19.70 20.67
CA PHE A 167 -8.76 -18.74 20.82
C PHE A 167 -9.64 -19.07 22.04
N ALA A 168 -9.82 -18.08 22.93
CA ALA A 168 -10.61 -18.22 24.17
C ALA A 168 -12.14 -18.17 23.96
N GLY A 169 -12.58 -17.83 22.74
CA GLY A 169 -13.98 -17.55 22.43
C GLY A 169 -14.30 -16.06 22.40
N ASP A 170 -15.47 -15.75 21.83
CA ASP A 170 -16.05 -14.40 21.78
C ASP A 170 -17.57 -14.50 21.92
N PRO A 171 -18.15 -14.04 23.04
CA PRO A 171 -19.61 -14.06 23.24
C PRO A 171 -20.39 -13.23 22.21
N VAL A 172 -19.80 -12.18 21.65
CA VAL A 172 -20.44 -11.34 20.63
C VAL A 172 -20.63 -12.12 19.32
N LEU A 173 -19.64 -12.97 18.98
CA LEU A 173 -19.73 -13.88 17.84
C LEU A 173 -20.44 -15.20 18.14
N GLY A 174 -20.81 -15.44 19.41
CA GLY A 174 -21.40 -16.69 19.85
C GLY A 174 -20.42 -17.90 19.81
N LEU A 175 -19.11 -17.64 19.85
CA LEU A 175 -18.07 -18.65 19.80
C LEU A 175 -17.48 -18.94 21.18
N GLY A 176 -17.27 -20.23 21.48
CA GLY A 176 -16.54 -20.71 22.66
C GLY A 176 -15.03 -20.84 22.43
N GLU A 177 -14.33 -21.35 23.47
CA GLU A 177 -12.90 -21.71 23.34
C GLU A 177 -12.71 -22.76 22.22
N ASP A 178 -11.61 -22.67 21.49
CA ASP A 178 -11.30 -23.64 20.43
C ASP A 178 -10.83 -24.99 20.99
N GLU A 179 -11.77 -25.74 21.48
CA GLU A 179 -11.55 -27.07 22.07
C GLU A 179 -10.89 -28.07 21.12
N VAL A 180 -11.08 -27.90 19.80
CA VAL A 180 -10.45 -28.76 18.78
C VAL A 180 -8.95 -28.49 18.74
N ALA A 181 -8.54 -27.23 18.75
CA ALA A 181 -7.13 -26.85 18.82
C ALA A 181 -6.49 -27.29 20.14
N VAL A 182 -7.17 -27.08 21.28
CA VAL A 182 -6.72 -27.58 22.60
C VAL A 182 -6.48 -29.08 22.55
N ALA A 183 -7.45 -29.86 22.08
CA ALA A 183 -7.33 -31.32 21.97
C ALA A 183 -6.20 -31.73 21.02
N GLY A 184 -6.00 -30.97 19.94
CA GLY A 184 -4.89 -31.18 18.98
C GLY A 184 -3.53 -31.09 19.67
N TRP A 185 -3.27 -30.02 20.40
CA TRP A 185 -2.00 -29.81 21.10
C TRP A 185 -1.78 -30.83 22.25
N LEU A 186 -2.84 -31.14 23.00
CA LEU A 186 -2.77 -32.22 24.03
C LEU A 186 -2.34 -33.56 23.42
N ARG A 187 -2.86 -33.95 22.24
CA ARG A 187 -2.43 -35.16 21.52
C ARG A 187 -0.96 -35.12 21.11
N LYS A 188 -0.38 -33.92 20.90
CA LYS A 188 1.05 -33.76 20.61
C LYS A 188 1.93 -33.75 21.85
N GLY A 189 1.33 -33.80 23.03
CA GLY A 189 2.06 -33.87 24.32
C GLY A 189 2.34 -32.52 24.95
N ILE A 190 1.81 -31.43 24.42
CA ILE A 190 1.83 -30.12 25.12
C ILE A 190 0.84 -30.22 26.28
N PRO A 191 1.28 -30.10 27.55
CA PRO A 191 0.39 -30.19 28.68
C PRO A 191 -0.54 -28.97 28.78
N ARG A 192 -1.71 -29.09 29.40
CA ARG A 192 -2.76 -28.06 29.41
C ARG A 192 -2.26 -26.72 29.95
N GLU A 193 -1.37 -26.72 30.91
CA GLU A 193 -0.77 -25.52 31.51
C GLU A 193 0.13 -24.73 30.52
N ARG A 194 0.56 -25.35 29.44
CA ARG A 194 1.31 -24.69 28.35
C ARG A 194 0.43 -24.36 27.13
N ILE A 195 -0.88 -24.59 27.23
CA ILE A 195 -1.85 -24.15 26.22
C ILE A 195 -2.63 -22.98 26.81
N VAL A 196 -2.37 -21.76 26.31
CA VAL A 196 -2.93 -20.52 26.82
C VAL A 196 -4.06 -20.04 25.92
N ALA A 197 -5.21 -19.71 26.50
CA ALA A 197 -6.32 -19.15 25.75
C ALA A 197 -6.27 -17.62 25.77
N PHE A 198 -6.37 -17.00 24.58
CA PHE A 198 -6.37 -15.55 24.39
C PHE A 198 -7.65 -15.06 23.70
N PRO A 199 -8.06 -13.81 23.95
CA PRO A 199 -9.27 -13.23 23.39
C PRO A 199 -9.16 -13.02 21.87
N ARG A 200 -10.24 -12.51 21.29
CA ARG A 200 -10.34 -12.21 19.85
C ARG A 200 -9.26 -11.26 19.34
N SER A 201 -8.80 -10.32 20.18
CA SER A 201 -7.72 -9.39 19.81
C SER A 201 -6.41 -10.07 19.45
N ASP A 202 -6.16 -11.25 20.02
CA ASP A 202 -4.89 -11.96 19.91
C ASP A 202 -5.03 -13.23 19.03
N ASN A 203 -6.00 -14.10 19.32
CA ASN A 203 -6.13 -15.39 18.66
C ASN A 203 -7.35 -15.52 17.72
N PHE A 204 -7.71 -14.45 17.00
CA PHE A 204 -8.69 -14.50 15.94
C PHE A 204 -8.26 -13.61 14.78
N TRP A 205 -8.08 -14.18 13.61
CA TRP A 205 -7.59 -13.45 12.45
C TRP A 205 -8.68 -13.11 11.45
N GLY A 206 -8.58 -11.92 10.91
CA GLY A 206 -9.45 -11.44 9.83
C GLY A 206 -10.76 -10.77 10.29
N PRO A 207 -11.50 -10.29 9.32
CA PRO A 207 -11.14 -10.26 7.89
C PRO A 207 -9.98 -9.28 7.60
N ALA A 208 -9.35 -9.45 6.43
CA ALA A 208 -8.28 -8.53 5.98
C ALA A 208 -8.79 -7.11 5.67
N GLY A 209 -10.10 -6.93 5.55
CA GLY A 209 -10.81 -5.67 5.40
C GLY A 209 -11.90 -5.52 6.47
N GLU A 210 -12.99 -4.84 6.13
CA GLU A 210 -14.16 -4.70 7.01
C GLU A 210 -15.00 -5.97 7.02
N THR A 211 -15.00 -6.73 5.94
CA THR A 211 -15.76 -7.98 5.73
C THR A 211 -14.91 -9.05 5.04
N GLY A 212 -15.31 -10.31 5.17
CA GLY A 212 -14.69 -11.44 4.46
C GLY A 212 -14.24 -12.59 5.34
N PRO A 213 -13.43 -13.53 4.78
CA PRO A 213 -12.94 -14.71 5.47
C PRO A 213 -12.17 -14.39 6.74
N CYS A 214 -12.47 -15.12 7.81
CA CYS A 214 -11.87 -14.99 9.13
C CYS A 214 -11.94 -16.31 9.89
N GLY A 215 -11.27 -16.35 11.04
CA GLY A 215 -11.37 -17.51 11.93
C GLY A 215 -10.42 -17.49 13.11
N PRO A 216 -10.58 -18.41 14.07
CA PRO A 216 -9.69 -18.53 15.22
C PRO A 216 -8.26 -18.89 14.80
N CYS A 217 -7.31 -18.51 15.64
CA CYS A 217 -5.90 -18.81 15.46
C CYS A 217 -5.36 -19.68 16.58
N SER A 218 -4.27 -20.39 16.28
CA SER A 218 -3.40 -21.01 17.27
C SER A 218 -1.96 -20.70 16.94
N GLU A 219 -1.20 -20.24 17.93
CA GLU A 219 0.17 -19.81 17.72
C GLU A 219 1.14 -20.70 18.49
N LEU A 220 2.32 -20.90 17.93
CA LEU A 220 3.43 -21.56 18.59
C LEU A 220 4.41 -20.54 19.14
N HIS A 221 4.76 -20.73 20.42
CA HIS A 221 5.71 -19.91 21.15
C HIS A 221 6.86 -20.80 21.67
N LEU A 222 8.07 -20.23 21.67
CA LEU A 222 9.22 -20.88 22.31
C LEU A 222 9.56 -20.18 23.63
N ASP A 223 9.62 -20.95 24.73
CA ASP A 223 10.17 -20.48 26.00
C ASP A 223 11.71 -20.42 25.93
N ARG A 224 12.27 -19.24 25.97
CA ARG A 224 13.72 -19.00 25.93
C ARG A 224 14.40 -19.26 27.27
N GLY A 225 13.61 -19.45 28.32
CA GLY A 225 14.09 -19.69 29.68
C GLY A 225 13.92 -18.49 30.62
N GLU A 226 14.10 -18.75 31.90
CA GLU A 226 13.85 -17.77 32.96
C GLU A 226 14.74 -16.53 32.90
N SER A 227 15.95 -16.65 32.36
CA SER A 227 16.89 -15.54 32.15
C SER A 227 16.34 -14.43 31.28
N TYR A 228 15.38 -14.74 30.38
CA TYR A 228 14.68 -13.78 29.52
C TYR A 228 13.35 -13.29 30.11
N GLY A 229 13.00 -13.80 31.29
CA GLY A 229 11.70 -13.55 31.94
C GLY A 229 11.69 -12.27 32.80
N CYS A 230 10.49 -11.73 32.99
CA CYS A 230 10.25 -10.58 33.88
C CYS A 230 10.27 -10.94 35.41
N GLY A 231 10.49 -12.19 35.75
CA GLY A 231 10.45 -12.67 37.16
C GLY A 231 9.05 -12.73 37.79
N LYS A 232 7.99 -12.40 37.06
CA LYS A 232 6.63 -12.46 37.58
C LYS A 232 6.09 -13.90 37.53
N PRO A 233 5.37 -14.38 38.57
CA PRO A 233 4.75 -15.72 38.55
C PRO A 233 3.73 -15.92 37.40
N THR A 234 3.19 -14.83 36.88
CA THR A 234 2.19 -14.82 35.78
C THR A 234 2.85 -14.71 34.40
N CYS A 235 4.19 -14.79 34.32
CA CYS A 235 4.90 -14.72 33.05
C CYS A 235 4.51 -15.90 32.15
N ARG A 236 3.94 -15.62 30.98
CA ARG A 236 3.42 -16.58 30.00
C ARG A 236 3.50 -15.97 28.61
N PRO A 237 3.20 -16.69 27.51
CA PRO A 237 3.04 -16.11 26.18
C PRO A 237 2.26 -14.80 26.18
N ASN A 238 2.58 -13.85 25.29
CA ASN A 238 2.07 -12.48 25.23
C ASN A 238 2.35 -11.65 26.51
N CYS A 239 3.53 -11.85 27.13
CA CYS A 239 3.99 -11.01 28.23
C CYS A 239 4.61 -9.72 27.68
N ASP A 240 3.97 -8.56 27.92
CA ASP A 240 4.44 -7.24 27.48
C ASP A 240 5.72 -6.77 28.22
N SER A 241 6.13 -7.48 29.27
CA SER A 241 7.22 -7.05 30.15
C SER A 241 8.54 -7.76 29.88
N CYS A 242 8.60 -8.74 28.98
CA CYS A 242 9.81 -9.51 28.70
C CYS A 242 9.74 -10.32 27.41
N ASP A 243 10.89 -10.76 26.92
CA ASP A 243 11.08 -11.54 25.70
C ASP A 243 11.29 -13.05 25.96
N ARG A 244 10.76 -13.59 27.07
CA ARG A 244 10.88 -15.01 27.39
C ARG A 244 10.17 -15.90 26.38
N PHE A 245 8.95 -15.54 26.02
CA PHE A 245 8.13 -16.32 25.08
C PHE A 245 8.11 -15.64 23.73
N ILE A 246 8.69 -16.27 22.72
CA ILE A 246 8.71 -15.75 21.35
C ILE A 246 7.67 -16.51 20.54
N GLU A 247 6.60 -15.80 20.13
CA GLU A 247 5.70 -16.26 19.08
C GLU A 247 6.45 -16.27 17.76
N PHE A 248 6.44 -17.41 17.06
CA PHE A 248 7.15 -17.55 15.78
C PHE A 248 6.29 -18.11 14.65
N TRP A 249 5.17 -18.77 14.94
CA TRP A 249 4.29 -19.33 13.93
C TRP A 249 2.82 -19.21 14.32
N ASN A 250 2.01 -18.60 13.43
CA ASN A 250 0.56 -18.48 13.59
C ASN A 250 -0.15 -19.44 12.61
N LEU A 251 -1.06 -20.26 13.13
CA LEU A 251 -1.92 -21.18 12.39
C LEU A 251 -3.34 -20.62 12.39
N VAL A 252 -3.79 -20.06 11.27
CA VAL A 252 -5.13 -19.49 11.13
C VAL A 252 -6.09 -20.52 10.56
N PHE A 253 -7.19 -20.73 11.26
CA PHE A 253 -8.25 -21.66 10.90
C PHE A 253 -9.40 -20.88 10.24
N MET A 254 -9.31 -20.70 8.92
CA MET A 254 -10.28 -19.98 8.12
C MET A 254 -11.57 -20.78 8.00
N GLU A 255 -12.57 -20.50 8.82
CA GLU A 255 -13.85 -21.21 8.86
C GLU A 255 -15.09 -20.35 8.76
N PHE A 256 -14.96 -19.00 8.91
CA PHE A 256 -16.09 -18.07 8.88
C PHE A 256 -15.90 -16.96 7.84
N ASP A 257 -17.03 -16.39 7.44
CA ASP A 257 -17.12 -15.14 6.68
C ASP A 257 -17.81 -14.08 7.52
N LEU A 258 -17.16 -12.92 7.75
CA LEU A 258 -17.70 -11.82 8.53
C LEU A 258 -18.43 -10.84 7.61
N ALA A 259 -19.71 -10.59 7.89
CA ALA A 259 -20.53 -9.63 7.16
C ALA A 259 -20.40 -8.21 7.75
N ALA A 260 -20.88 -7.20 7.00
CA ALA A 260 -20.84 -5.78 7.40
C ALA A 260 -21.66 -5.45 8.65
N ASP A 261 -22.66 -6.26 9.00
CA ASP A 261 -23.47 -6.13 10.22
C ASP A 261 -22.80 -6.78 11.45
N GLY A 262 -21.59 -7.33 11.28
CA GLY A 262 -20.83 -8.02 12.33
C GLY A 262 -21.22 -9.47 12.54
N SER A 263 -22.18 -10.01 11.79
CA SER A 263 -22.53 -11.44 11.84
C SER A 263 -21.48 -12.30 11.13
N ILE A 264 -21.34 -13.56 11.59
CA ILE A 264 -20.45 -14.54 10.97
C ILE A 264 -21.26 -15.71 10.42
N THR A 265 -20.84 -16.22 9.26
CA THR A 265 -21.39 -17.44 8.65
C THR A 265 -20.27 -18.40 8.31
N PRO A 266 -20.52 -19.74 8.35
CA PRO A 266 -19.49 -20.70 7.94
C PRO A 266 -19.08 -20.49 6.48
N LEU A 267 -17.78 -20.59 6.20
CA LEU A 267 -17.27 -20.65 4.83
C LEU A 267 -17.73 -21.92 4.12
N PRO A 268 -17.82 -21.92 2.79
CA PRO A 268 -18.19 -23.12 2.00
C PRO A 268 -17.25 -24.33 2.25
N LYS A 269 -16.01 -24.04 2.60
CA LYS A 269 -14.98 -25.02 2.98
C LYS A 269 -14.15 -24.47 4.12
N GLN A 270 -13.70 -25.38 4.99
CA GLN A 270 -12.70 -25.06 6.00
C GLN A 270 -11.32 -25.01 5.36
N ASN A 271 -10.57 -23.95 5.64
CA ASN A 271 -9.28 -23.69 5.03
C ASN A 271 -8.23 -23.39 6.10
N ILE A 272 -6.96 -23.50 5.72
CA ILE A 272 -5.82 -23.16 6.55
C ILE A 272 -5.02 -22.05 5.88
N ASP A 273 -4.69 -21.03 6.66
CA ASP A 273 -3.71 -19.98 6.35
C ASP A 273 -2.69 -19.98 7.49
N THR A 274 -1.40 -20.06 7.19
CA THR A 274 -0.38 -19.97 8.23
C THR A 274 0.67 -18.96 7.88
N GLY A 275 1.33 -18.43 8.93
CA GLY A 275 2.42 -17.49 8.76
C GLY A 275 3.49 -17.69 9.82
N MET A 276 4.72 -18.03 9.39
CA MET A 276 5.92 -18.04 10.21
C MET A 276 6.89 -17.00 9.68
N GLY A 277 7.34 -16.07 10.55
CA GLY A 277 8.39 -15.11 10.19
C GLY A 277 9.72 -15.82 9.98
N LEU A 278 10.33 -15.66 8.78
CA LEU A 278 11.64 -16.24 8.49
C LEU A 278 12.69 -15.76 9.50
N GLU A 279 12.70 -14.47 9.80
CA GLU A 279 13.67 -13.85 10.72
C GLU A 279 13.55 -14.41 12.13
N ARG A 280 12.31 -14.56 12.66
CA ARG A 280 12.08 -15.18 13.98
C ARG A 280 12.45 -16.67 13.97
N GLY A 281 12.07 -17.42 12.95
CA GLY A 281 12.46 -18.81 12.77
C GLY A 281 13.97 -18.99 12.72
N THR A 282 14.66 -18.12 11.97
CA THR A 282 16.13 -18.11 11.85
C THR A 282 16.80 -17.78 13.19
N MET A 283 16.29 -16.77 13.92
CA MET A 283 16.77 -16.43 15.26
C MET A 283 16.74 -17.63 16.20
N LEU A 284 15.63 -18.39 16.19
CA LEU A 284 15.49 -19.59 17.03
C LEU A 284 16.45 -20.71 16.61
N LEU A 285 16.62 -20.94 15.29
CA LEU A 285 17.51 -21.96 14.75
C LEU A 285 19.00 -21.64 14.99
N GLN A 286 19.39 -20.40 14.89
CA GLN A 286 20.78 -19.95 15.16
C GLN A 286 21.05 -19.77 16.65
N GLY A 287 20.03 -19.80 17.51
CA GLY A 287 20.16 -19.65 18.96
C GLY A 287 20.68 -18.29 19.37
N VAL A 288 20.38 -17.24 18.59
CA VAL A 288 20.81 -15.87 18.86
C VAL A 288 19.75 -15.07 19.64
N GLU A 289 20.13 -13.92 20.20
CA GLU A 289 19.27 -13.16 21.11
C GLU A 289 18.22 -12.31 20.38
N SER A 290 18.55 -11.86 19.18
CA SER A 290 17.70 -10.98 18.38
C SER A 290 17.66 -11.41 16.93
N ILE A 291 16.60 -11.08 16.20
CA ILE A 291 16.55 -11.24 14.75
C ILE A 291 17.69 -10.51 14.05
N PHE A 292 18.15 -9.39 14.63
CA PHE A 292 19.24 -8.56 14.12
C PHE A 292 20.62 -9.20 14.28
N ASP A 293 20.75 -10.24 15.12
CA ASP A 293 21.99 -11.01 15.31
C ASP A 293 22.10 -12.17 14.32
N THR A 294 21.06 -12.40 13.50
CA THR A 294 21.06 -13.45 12.49
C THR A 294 21.94 -13.10 11.30
N ASP A 295 22.38 -14.11 10.58
CA ASP A 295 23.14 -13.94 9.33
C ASP A 295 22.36 -13.15 8.26
N GLY A 296 21.02 -13.14 8.32
CA GLY A 296 20.17 -12.34 7.47
C GLY A 296 20.29 -10.82 7.66
N PHE A 297 20.89 -10.36 8.77
CA PHE A 297 21.15 -8.95 9.05
C PHE A 297 22.63 -8.62 9.16
N LYS A 298 23.47 -9.65 9.32
CA LYS A 298 24.88 -9.47 9.72
C LYS A 298 25.66 -8.52 8.82
N LEU A 299 25.57 -8.65 7.51
CA LEU A 299 26.32 -7.80 6.57
C LEU A 299 25.92 -6.32 6.73
N ILE A 300 24.65 -6.07 6.95
CA ILE A 300 24.09 -4.72 7.13
C ILE A 300 24.56 -4.15 8.47
N MET A 301 24.48 -4.94 9.54
CA MET A 301 24.90 -4.53 10.88
C MET A 301 26.41 -4.23 10.92
N ASP A 302 27.24 -5.12 10.35
CA ASP A 302 28.70 -4.94 10.26
C ASP A 302 29.06 -3.66 9.49
N TRP A 303 28.35 -3.36 8.38
CA TRP A 303 28.58 -2.13 7.63
C TRP A 303 28.21 -0.87 8.44
N ILE A 304 27.07 -0.87 9.16
CA ILE A 304 26.68 0.25 10.02
C ILE A 304 27.74 0.50 11.11
N GLU A 305 28.25 -0.57 11.74
CA GLU A 305 29.28 -0.48 12.76
C GLU A 305 30.59 0.09 12.18
N GLN A 306 31.01 -0.40 11.02
CA GLN A 306 32.22 0.06 10.33
C GLN A 306 32.13 1.54 9.95
N GLU A 307 31.03 1.98 9.34
CA GLU A 307 30.90 3.36 8.83
C GLU A 307 30.63 4.39 9.94
N SER A 308 29.92 4.00 11.00
CA SER A 308 29.66 4.87 12.15
C SER A 308 30.78 4.89 13.18
N GLY A 309 31.58 3.83 13.26
CA GLY A 309 32.53 3.61 14.32
C GLY A 309 31.89 3.29 15.68
N VAL A 310 30.60 3.04 15.75
CA VAL A 310 29.84 2.75 16.97
C VAL A 310 29.35 1.30 16.91
N GLY A 311 29.76 0.48 17.91
CA GLY A 311 29.41 -0.94 17.99
C GLY A 311 27.94 -1.16 18.37
N TYR A 312 27.33 -2.19 17.78
CA TYR A 312 26.00 -2.67 18.19
C TYR A 312 26.03 -3.15 19.66
N GLY A 313 25.02 -2.79 20.45
CA GLY A 313 24.95 -3.19 21.87
C GLY A 313 25.77 -2.35 22.82
N THR A 314 26.54 -1.35 22.38
CA THR A 314 27.38 -0.50 23.25
C THR A 314 26.57 0.47 24.11
N SER A 315 25.39 0.86 23.66
CA SER A 315 24.39 1.61 24.44
C SER A 315 22.95 1.30 23.92
N PRO A 316 21.92 1.65 24.70
CA PRO A 316 20.54 1.52 24.23
C PRO A 316 20.27 2.31 22.93
N GLU A 317 20.81 3.53 22.82
CA GLU A 317 20.69 4.39 21.64
C GLU A 317 21.39 3.79 20.42
N ALA A 318 22.63 3.27 20.61
CA ALA A 318 23.34 2.58 19.55
C ALA A 318 22.59 1.32 19.09
N THR A 319 22.09 0.54 20.03
CA THR A 319 21.28 -0.66 19.75
C THR A 319 20.05 -0.32 18.93
N LYS A 320 19.29 0.70 19.35
CA LYS A 320 18.11 1.19 18.64
C LYS A 320 18.47 1.66 17.23
N ALA A 321 19.50 2.47 17.10
CA ALA A 321 19.91 3.02 15.80
C ALA A 321 20.30 1.92 14.80
N HIS A 322 21.10 0.93 15.21
CA HIS A 322 21.48 -0.19 14.36
C HIS A 322 20.28 -1.00 13.89
N ARG A 323 19.37 -1.34 14.81
CA ARG A 323 18.15 -2.10 14.49
C ARG A 323 17.25 -1.34 13.52
N VAL A 324 17.02 -0.04 13.76
CA VAL A 324 16.21 0.80 12.87
C VAL A 324 16.85 0.92 11.48
N LEU A 325 18.15 1.22 11.42
CA LEU A 325 18.86 1.36 10.15
C LEU A 325 18.83 0.08 9.33
N SER A 326 19.10 -1.06 9.96
CA SER A 326 19.13 -2.35 9.25
C SER A 326 17.73 -2.78 8.75
N ASP A 327 16.69 -2.66 9.56
CA ASP A 327 15.32 -2.95 9.19
C ASP A 327 14.82 -2.01 8.07
N HIS A 328 14.98 -0.71 8.29
CA HIS A 328 14.48 0.29 7.34
C HIS A 328 15.28 0.27 6.04
N GLY A 329 16.59 -0.01 6.09
CA GLY A 329 17.40 -0.23 4.90
C GLY A 329 16.83 -1.35 4.02
N ARG A 330 16.42 -2.47 4.60
CA ARG A 330 15.73 -3.55 3.89
C ARG A 330 14.37 -3.07 3.34
N GLY A 331 13.52 -2.50 4.20
CA GLY A 331 12.20 -2.03 3.81
C GLY A 331 12.21 -1.01 2.66
N VAL A 332 13.09 -0.02 2.75
CA VAL A 332 13.28 1.01 1.71
C VAL A 332 13.74 0.41 0.39
N THR A 333 14.74 -0.49 0.43
CA THR A 333 15.27 -1.16 -0.75
C THR A 333 14.18 -1.90 -1.51
N PHE A 334 13.38 -2.71 -0.81
CA PHE A 334 12.30 -3.48 -1.46
C PHE A 334 11.14 -2.59 -1.93
N LEU A 335 10.74 -1.57 -1.16
CA LEU A 335 9.67 -0.66 -1.59
C LEU A 335 10.02 0.06 -2.89
N ILE A 336 11.25 0.56 -3.02
CA ILE A 336 11.67 1.27 -4.25
C ILE A 336 11.81 0.28 -5.41
N ALA A 337 12.36 -0.91 -5.18
CA ALA A 337 12.43 -1.96 -6.20
C ALA A 337 11.04 -2.33 -6.77
N GLU A 338 9.98 -2.19 -5.94
CA GLU A 338 8.57 -2.39 -6.34
C GLU A 338 7.92 -1.12 -6.95
N GLY A 339 8.71 -0.09 -7.23
CA GLY A 339 8.26 1.14 -7.87
C GLY A 339 7.54 2.14 -6.94
N VAL A 340 7.67 2.00 -5.62
CA VAL A 340 7.16 2.99 -4.67
C VAL A 340 8.13 4.18 -4.62
N THR A 341 7.60 5.39 -4.73
CA THR A 341 8.38 6.64 -4.59
C THR A 341 7.96 7.41 -3.33
N PRO A 342 8.88 8.19 -2.70
CA PRO A 342 8.54 8.98 -1.52
C PRO A 342 7.41 9.98 -1.81
N GLY A 343 6.38 9.99 -0.96
CA GLY A 343 5.18 10.81 -1.14
C GLY A 343 4.62 11.35 0.17
N ASN A 344 3.50 12.06 0.09
CA ASN A 344 2.80 12.62 1.27
C ASN A 344 1.65 11.73 1.75
N GLU A 345 1.26 10.72 0.98
CA GLU A 345 0.11 9.85 1.26
C GLU A 345 0.43 8.38 0.93
N GLY A 346 -0.35 7.47 1.49
CA GLY A 346 -0.30 6.06 1.18
C GLY A 346 1.08 5.41 1.35
N ARG A 347 1.46 4.54 0.43
CA ARG A 347 2.75 3.82 0.47
C ARG A 347 3.97 4.75 0.36
N GLY A 348 3.84 5.83 -0.40
CA GLY A 348 4.90 6.83 -0.55
C GLY A 348 5.21 7.56 0.76
N TYR A 349 4.19 7.83 1.59
CA TYR A 349 4.38 8.39 2.93
C TYR A 349 5.16 7.43 3.83
N ILE A 350 4.83 6.15 3.81
CA ILE A 350 5.56 5.13 4.58
C ILE A 350 7.03 5.08 4.16
N LEU A 351 7.32 5.03 2.86
CA LEU A 351 8.69 5.06 2.34
C LEU A 351 9.45 6.30 2.81
N ARG A 352 8.83 7.48 2.71
CA ARG A 352 9.40 8.74 3.20
C ARG A 352 9.68 8.70 4.70
N ARG A 353 8.75 8.18 5.50
CA ARG A 353 8.90 8.02 6.95
C ARG A 353 10.08 7.12 7.30
N LEU A 354 10.23 5.96 6.63
CA LEU A 354 11.34 5.03 6.84
C LEU A 354 12.69 5.71 6.53
N ILE A 355 12.82 6.40 5.40
CA ILE A 355 14.06 7.12 5.03
C ILE A 355 14.39 8.18 6.08
N ARG A 356 13.42 9.04 6.44
CA ARG A 356 13.65 10.15 7.41
C ARG A 356 13.98 9.64 8.79
N ARG A 357 13.32 8.58 9.27
CA ARG A 357 13.64 7.94 10.54
C ARG A 357 15.08 7.37 10.52
N SER A 358 15.47 6.74 9.41
CA SER A 358 16.85 6.28 9.22
C SER A 358 17.88 7.42 9.28
N VAL A 359 17.61 8.57 8.65
CA VAL A 359 18.49 9.74 8.68
C VAL A 359 18.68 10.28 10.11
N VAL A 360 17.62 10.30 10.91
CA VAL A 360 17.71 10.73 12.31
C VAL A 360 18.53 9.74 13.14
N GLN A 361 18.33 8.44 12.99
CA GLN A 361 19.07 7.42 13.70
C GLN A 361 20.56 7.37 13.26
N ALA A 362 20.83 7.57 11.97
CA ALA A 362 22.18 7.69 11.42
C ALA A 362 22.94 8.86 12.06
N ARG A 363 22.30 10.02 12.20
CA ARG A 363 22.89 11.20 12.86
C ARG A 363 23.29 10.90 14.32
N ARG A 364 22.47 10.14 15.06
CA ARG A 364 22.73 9.81 16.48
C ARG A 364 23.99 9.00 16.70
N ILE A 365 24.31 8.10 15.77
CA ILE A 365 25.52 7.28 15.84
C ILE A 365 26.67 7.79 14.97
N GLY A 366 26.55 8.99 14.39
CA GLY A 366 27.60 9.58 13.56
C GLY A 366 27.75 8.93 12.18
N LEU A 367 26.78 8.15 11.71
CA LEU A 367 26.78 7.59 10.36
C LEU A 367 26.62 8.72 9.33
N PRO A 368 27.56 8.91 8.37
CA PRO A 368 27.61 10.10 7.53
C PRO A 368 26.45 10.19 6.53
N ALA A 369 25.94 9.07 6.05
CA ALA A 369 24.83 9.01 5.09
C ALA A 369 24.09 7.67 5.14
N VAL A 370 22.79 7.70 4.80
CA VAL A 370 21.98 6.47 4.71
C VAL A 370 21.82 5.95 3.28
N TYR A 371 22.03 6.79 2.26
CA TYR A 371 21.83 6.39 0.85
C TYR A 371 22.75 5.25 0.37
N PRO A 372 23.94 4.95 0.98
CA PRO A 372 24.71 3.78 0.59
C PRO A 372 24.17 2.46 1.16
N LEU A 373 23.34 2.52 2.21
CA LEU A 373 22.79 1.34 2.90
C LEU A 373 22.03 0.38 1.99
N PRO A 374 21.19 0.82 1.05
CA PRO A 374 20.51 -0.07 0.11
C PRO A 374 21.47 -0.95 -0.71
N ARG A 375 22.65 -0.46 -1.06
CA ARG A 375 23.65 -1.26 -1.78
C ARG A 375 24.09 -2.48 -0.97
N ILE A 376 24.21 -2.34 0.34
CA ILE A 376 24.59 -3.44 1.25
C ILE A 376 23.43 -4.43 1.35
N VAL A 377 22.18 -3.94 1.36
CA VAL A 377 20.99 -4.81 1.30
C VAL A 377 20.96 -5.58 -0.01
N VAL A 378 21.22 -4.93 -1.15
CA VAL A 378 21.31 -5.60 -2.46
C VAL A 378 22.38 -6.68 -2.47
N GLU A 379 23.53 -6.43 -1.88
CA GLU A 379 24.60 -7.44 -1.72
C GLU A 379 24.13 -8.63 -0.86
N GLN A 380 23.42 -8.37 0.23
CA GLN A 380 22.91 -9.39 1.15
C GLN A 380 21.84 -10.29 0.50
N VAL A 381 20.89 -9.71 -0.25
CA VAL A 381 19.68 -10.43 -0.69
C VAL A 381 19.59 -10.61 -2.22
N GLY A 382 20.44 -9.99 -2.99
CA GLY A 382 20.32 -9.94 -4.46
C GLY A 382 20.41 -11.29 -5.17
N ALA A 383 21.04 -12.29 -4.52
CA ALA A 383 21.08 -13.66 -5.05
C ALA A 383 19.69 -14.31 -5.13
N TRP A 384 18.74 -13.88 -4.28
CA TRP A 384 17.37 -14.41 -4.20
C TRP A 384 16.34 -13.46 -4.79
N TYR A 385 16.63 -12.16 -4.84
CA TYR A 385 15.75 -11.10 -5.28
C TYR A 385 16.40 -10.28 -6.42
N PRO A 386 16.37 -10.79 -7.67
CA PRO A 386 17.02 -10.11 -8.81
C PRO A 386 16.47 -8.70 -9.06
N GLU A 387 15.23 -8.41 -8.69
CA GLU A 387 14.61 -7.10 -8.84
C GLU A 387 15.31 -6.01 -8.05
N VAL A 388 15.92 -6.30 -6.89
CA VAL A 388 16.69 -5.29 -6.16
C VAL A 388 18.03 -5.01 -6.82
N VAL A 389 18.60 -6.00 -7.52
CA VAL A 389 19.84 -5.84 -8.31
C VAL A 389 19.58 -5.01 -9.56
N GLU A 390 18.48 -5.33 -10.27
CA GLU A 390 18.08 -4.62 -11.48
C GLU A 390 17.79 -3.14 -11.22
N ASN A 391 17.24 -2.82 -10.06
CA ASN A 391 16.86 -1.45 -9.68
C ASN A 391 17.88 -0.77 -8.74
N ALA A 392 19.08 -1.33 -8.51
CA ALA A 392 20.02 -0.84 -7.51
C ALA A 392 20.39 0.65 -7.66
N ALA A 393 20.62 1.11 -8.89
CA ALA A 393 20.95 2.52 -9.17
C ALA A 393 19.77 3.46 -8.86
N GLU A 394 18.56 3.06 -9.21
CA GLU A 394 17.35 3.83 -8.92
C GLU A 394 17.06 3.89 -7.43
N ILE A 395 17.25 2.79 -6.71
CA ILE A 395 17.08 2.72 -5.26
C ILE A 395 18.03 3.73 -4.57
N GLU A 396 19.32 3.70 -4.93
CA GLU A 396 20.30 4.63 -4.36
C GLU A 396 19.95 6.08 -4.69
N ARG A 397 19.57 6.38 -5.94
CA ARG A 397 19.17 7.71 -6.39
C ARG A 397 18.00 8.27 -5.59
N VAL A 398 16.94 7.47 -5.40
CA VAL A 398 15.72 7.88 -4.68
C VAL A 398 16.03 8.14 -3.21
N VAL A 399 16.80 7.26 -2.56
CA VAL A 399 17.16 7.43 -1.14
C VAL A 399 18.03 8.66 -0.95
N ARG A 400 19.03 8.87 -1.82
CA ARG A 400 19.91 10.04 -1.79
C ARG A 400 19.13 11.35 -1.92
N ALA A 401 18.23 11.44 -2.89
CA ALA A 401 17.43 12.63 -3.13
C ALA A 401 16.51 12.98 -1.95
N GLU A 402 15.86 11.98 -1.32
CA GLU A 402 15.01 12.23 -0.14
C GLU A 402 15.84 12.55 1.12
N GLU A 403 17.00 11.91 1.30
CA GLU A 403 17.93 12.20 2.39
C GLU A 403 18.46 13.63 2.27
N GLU A 404 18.96 14.06 1.12
CA GLU A 404 19.49 15.40 0.89
C GLU A 404 18.42 16.46 1.14
N ARG A 405 17.23 16.28 0.59
CA ARG A 405 16.07 17.17 0.82
C ARG A 405 15.68 17.27 2.29
N PHE A 406 15.73 16.16 3.02
CA PHE A 406 15.39 16.17 4.44
C PHE A 406 16.50 16.82 5.28
N ARG A 407 17.76 16.61 4.94
CA ARG A 407 18.91 17.24 5.62
C ARG A 407 18.89 18.75 5.57
N GLU A 408 18.39 19.35 4.47
CA GLU A 408 18.25 20.82 4.36
C GLU A 408 17.35 21.42 5.47
N THR A 409 16.37 20.68 5.94
CA THR A 409 15.42 21.12 6.97
C THR A 409 15.68 20.51 8.33
N LEU A 410 16.41 19.38 8.39
CA LEU A 410 16.62 18.56 9.60
C LEU A 410 17.28 19.36 10.73
N ASP A 411 18.36 20.10 10.45
CA ASP A 411 19.08 20.85 11.49
C ASP A 411 18.20 21.93 12.13
N ARG A 412 17.40 22.62 11.32
CA ARG A 412 16.44 23.62 11.82
C ARG A 412 15.30 22.98 12.58
N GLY A 413 14.79 21.86 12.07
CA GLY A 413 13.70 21.11 12.70
C GLY A 413 14.13 20.48 14.03
N MET A 414 15.35 19.94 14.12
CA MET A 414 15.90 19.42 15.38
C MET A 414 16.08 20.53 16.40
N LYS A 415 16.61 21.69 16.00
CA LYS A 415 16.72 22.85 16.90
C LYS A 415 15.36 23.31 17.43
N GLU A 416 14.36 23.42 16.55
CA GLU A 416 13.00 23.75 16.94
C GLU A 416 12.41 22.70 17.89
N PHE A 417 12.64 21.42 17.61
CA PHE A 417 12.22 20.34 18.50
C PHE A 417 12.90 20.42 19.88
N GLU A 418 14.22 20.66 19.93
CA GLU A 418 14.99 20.81 21.18
C GLU A 418 14.48 21.97 22.03
N GLU A 419 14.04 23.08 21.42
CA GLU A 419 13.43 24.23 22.13
C GLU A 419 12.07 23.85 22.74
N LEU A 420 11.34 22.90 22.12
CA LEU A 420 10.05 22.39 22.60
C LEU A 420 10.18 21.22 23.57
N ALA A 421 11.27 20.47 23.52
CA ALA A 421 11.46 19.18 24.21
C ALA A 421 11.56 19.25 25.76
N GLY A 422 11.37 20.44 26.35
CA GLY A 422 11.29 20.63 27.80
C GLY A 422 9.90 20.47 28.41
N ALA A 423 8.86 20.19 27.58
CA ALA A 423 7.48 20.03 27.96
C ALA A 423 6.70 19.20 26.92
N ASP A 424 5.43 18.89 27.23
CA ASP A 424 4.53 18.25 26.25
C ASP A 424 4.33 19.16 25.01
N ILE A 425 4.34 18.56 23.83
CA ILE A 425 4.26 19.26 22.54
C ILE A 425 2.79 19.41 22.12
N GLY A 426 2.34 20.66 22.00
CA GLY A 426 0.97 20.98 21.59
C GLY A 426 0.73 20.78 20.08
N ALA A 427 -0.56 20.75 19.71
CA ALA A 427 -1.02 20.52 18.32
C ALA A 427 -0.38 21.46 17.28
N ALA A 428 -0.32 22.77 17.59
CA ALA A 428 0.22 23.77 16.66
C ALA A 428 1.73 23.62 16.42
N ASP A 429 2.49 23.24 17.45
CA ASP A 429 3.93 23.03 17.35
C ASP A 429 4.21 21.72 16.60
N ALA A 430 3.47 20.65 16.88
CA ALA A 430 3.55 19.40 16.15
C ALA A 430 3.21 19.60 14.65
N PHE A 431 2.17 20.38 14.35
CA PHE A 431 1.83 20.76 12.97
C PHE A 431 2.95 21.57 12.31
N ARG A 432 3.55 22.54 12.99
CA ARG A 432 4.67 23.34 12.47
C ARG A 432 5.88 22.47 12.17
N LEU A 433 6.24 21.54 13.04
CA LEU A 433 7.32 20.57 12.81
C LEU A 433 7.06 19.72 11.55
N ALA A 434 5.84 19.26 11.37
CA ALA A 434 5.48 18.47 10.19
C ALA A 434 5.40 19.29 8.90
N ALA A 435 4.69 20.43 8.92
CA ALA A 435 4.40 21.22 7.73
C ALA A 435 5.59 22.05 7.24
N THR A 436 6.42 22.59 8.17
CA THR A 436 7.53 23.48 7.85
C THR A 436 8.86 22.75 7.72
N TYR A 437 9.13 21.83 8.62
CA TYR A 437 10.42 21.12 8.70
C TYR A 437 10.38 19.72 8.16
N GLY A 438 9.18 19.20 7.82
CA GLY A 438 9.02 17.88 7.25
C GLY A 438 9.26 16.73 8.23
N PHE A 439 9.10 16.96 9.55
CA PHE A 439 9.14 15.92 10.55
C PHE A 439 7.83 15.12 10.48
N PRO A 440 7.85 13.81 10.17
CA PRO A 440 6.67 12.97 10.35
C PRO A 440 6.18 13.07 11.80
N ILE A 441 4.87 13.13 12.01
CA ILE A 441 4.31 13.26 13.37
C ILE A 441 4.78 12.12 14.29
N GLU A 442 4.91 10.93 13.75
CA GLU A 442 5.37 9.75 14.50
C GLU A 442 6.82 9.91 14.96
N LEU A 443 7.66 10.58 14.17
CA LEU A 443 9.03 10.90 14.58
C LEU A 443 9.03 11.94 15.71
N THR A 444 8.17 12.94 15.65
CA THR A 444 8.00 13.92 16.73
C THR A 444 7.54 13.22 18.03
N VAL A 445 6.59 12.28 17.93
CA VAL A 445 6.12 11.47 19.05
C VAL A 445 7.24 10.61 19.63
N GLU A 446 8.00 9.91 18.78
CA GLU A 446 9.12 9.06 19.18
C GLU A 446 10.17 9.86 19.98
N LEU A 447 10.57 11.03 19.44
CA LEU A 447 11.57 11.88 20.07
C LEU A 447 11.06 12.50 21.39
N ALA A 448 9.80 12.90 21.46
CA ALA A 448 9.19 13.44 22.68
C ALA A 448 9.09 12.39 23.79
N LEU A 449 8.65 11.17 23.46
CA LEU A 449 8.56 10.05 24.42
C LEU A 449 9.92 9.67 24.99
N GLU A 450 11.00 9.73 24.22
CA GLU A 450 12.36 9.53 24.71
C GLU A 450 12.76 10.58 25.76
N GLY A 451 12.26 11.81 25.61
CA GLY A 451 12.42 12.89 26.60
C GLY A 451 11.47 12.79 27.79
N GLY A 452 10.54 11.81 27.82
CA GLY A 452 9.51 11.67 28.85
C GLY A 452 8.31 12.60 28.66
N HIS A 453 8.10 13.15 27.47
CA HIS A 453 7.04 14.09 27.11
C HIS A 453 6.03 13.45 26.14
N GLN A 454 4.83 14.07 26.05
CA GLN A 454 3.75 13.64 25.15
C GLN A 454 3.54 14.65 24.03
N VAL A 455 2.87 14.22 22.96
CA VAL A 455 2.48 15.05 21.83
C VAL A 455 0.97 14.99 21.67
N ASP A 456 0.35 16.14 21.46
CA ASP A 456 -1.09 16.23 21.15
C ASP A 456 -1.35 15.81 19.68
N VAL A 457 -1.39 14.50 19.46
CA VAL A 457 -1.62 13.89 18.14
C VAL A 457 -3.02 14.13 17.62
N ASP A 458 -4.03 14.17 18.49
CA ASP A 458 -5.42 14.39 18.08
C ASP A 458 -5.64 15.84 17.65
N GLY A 459 -5.10 16.79 18.42
CA GLY A 459 -5.07 18.20 18.00
C GLY A 459 -4.28 18.43 16.70
N TYR A 460 -3.15 17.75 16.53
CA TYR A 460 -2.40 17.77 15.27
C TYR A 460 -3.25 17.30 14.07
N ARG A 461 -4.00 16.20 14.23
CA ARG A 461 -4.92 15.72 13.17
C ARG A 461 -5.96 16.75 12.79
N LEU A 462 -6.51 17.44 13.79
CA LEU A 462 -7.47 18.52 13.55
C LEU A 462 -6.85 19.72 12.80
N GLU A 463 -5.62 20.11 13.15
CA GLU A 463 -4.90 21.17 12.42
C GLU A 463 -4.57 20.75 10.97
N MET A 464 -4.18 19.48 10.74
CA MET A 464 -3.97 18.95 9.41
C MET A 464 -5.26 18.92 8.57
N GLU A 465 -6.40 18.52 9.15
CA GLU A 465 -7.69 18.57 8.47
C GLU A 465 -8.11 20.01 8.15
N ARG A 466 -7.95 20.93 9.11
CA ARG A 466 -8.20 22.36 8.88
C ARG A 466 -7.33 22.93 7.74
N HIS A 467 -6.06 22.58 7.71
CA HIS A 467 -5.14 22.98 6.64
C HIS A 467 -5.57 22.40 5.27
N LYS A 468 -5.99 21.14 5.23
CA LYS A 468 -6.56 20.52 4.03
C LYS A 468 -7.87 21.18 3.60
N GLU A 469 -8.72 21.56 4.56
CA GLU A 469 -9.99 22.27 4.30
C GLU A 469 -9.75 23.67 3.73
N ILE A 470 -8.81 24.43 4.30
CA ILE A 470 -8.39 25.73 3.76
C ILE A 470 -7.86 25.59 2.33
N SER A 471 -7.11 24.52 2.07
CA SER A 471 -6.57 24.22 0.73
C SER A 471 -7.62 23.75 -0.27
N ARG A 472 -8.77 23.21 0.18
CA ARG A 472 -9.84 22.61 -0.63
C ARG A 472 -11.14 23.41 -0.70
N GLY A 473 -11.34 24.47 0.10
CA GLY A 473 -12.58 25.27 0.16
C GLY A 473 -13.69 24.55 0.95
N SER A 474 -13.97 24.99 2.16
CA SER A 474 -14.88 24.32 3.13
C SER A 474 -16.39 24.37 2.79
N GLY A 475 -16.81 25.19 1.79
CA GLY A 475 -18.23 25.30 1.37
C GLY A 475 -18.69 24.21 0.39
N GLU A 476 -17.76 23.57 -0.35
CA GLU A 476 -18.09 22.68 -1.45
C GLU A 476 -18.64 21.31 -1.03
N LYS A 477 -18.22 20.77 0.11
CA LYS A 477 -18.66 19.42 0.54
C LYS A 477 -20.15 19.33 0.90
N GLN A 478 -20.69 20.36 1.58
CA GLN A 478 -22.10 20.39 1.99
C GLN A 478 -23.03 20.60 0.77
N LEU A 479 -22.61 21.49 -0.14
CA LEU A 479 -23.32 21.72 -1.39
C LEU A 479 -23.25 20.50 -2.32
N GLY A 480 -22.10 19.83 -2.39
CA GLY A 480 -21.91 18.61 -3.15
C GLY A 480 -22.82 17.45 -2.70
N GLN A 481 -22.98 17.24 -1.38
CA GLN A 481 -23.91 16.23 -0.86
C GLN A 481 -25.37 16.57 -1.22
N ARG A 482 -25.79 17.83 -1.03
CA ARG A 482 -27.12 18.30 -1.40
C ARG A 482 -27.37 18.14 -2.91
N ALA A 483 -26.38 18.44 -3.73
CA ALA A 483 -26.45 18.25 -5.17
C ALA A 483 -26.56 16.78 -5.58
N ALA A 484 -25.90 15.87 -4.84
CA ALA A 484 -26.03 14.42 -5.05
C ALA A 484 -27.43 13.94 -4.72
N ASP A 485 -27.97 14.32 -3.56
CA ASP A 485 -29.32 13.95 -3.14
C ASP A 485 -30.37 14.50 -4.14
N PHE A 486 -30.19 15.74 -4.61
CA PHE A 486 -31.02 16.36 -5.63
C PHE A 486 -30.96 15.60 -6.98
N ALA A 487 -29.75 15.20 -7.42
CA ALA A 487 -29.56 14.45 -8.66
C ALA A 487 -30.26 13.10 -8.62
N VAL A 488 -30.22 12.42 -7.46
CA VAL A 488 -30.88 11.12 -7.24
C VAL A 488 -32.41 11.27 -7.15
N ALA A 489 -32.90 12.34 -6.51
CA ALA A 489 -34.34 12.60 -6.36
C ALA A 489 -35.04 12.90 -7.70
N ALA A 490 -34.30 13.40 -8.69
CA ALA A 490 -34.82 13.64 -10.04
C ALA A 490 -34.88 12.29 -10.79
N ASP A 491 -36.07 11.94 -11.28
CA ASP A 491 -36.39 10.65 -11.94
C ASP A 491 -35.90 10.60 -13.41
N PHE A 492 -34.70 11.10 -13.69
CA PHE A 492 -34.06 10.99 -15.01
C PHE A 492 -32.53 11.20 -14.88
N ARG A 493 -31.78 10.70 -15.85
CA ARG A 493 -30.34 11.03 -16.01
C ARG A 493 -30.16 12.13 -17.04
N THR A 494 -29.20 12.99 -16.82
CA THR A 494 -28.79 14.01 -17.80
C THR A 494 -27.97 13.35 -18.91
N ASP A 495 -28.32 13.64 -20.16
CA ASP A 495 -27.48 13.32 -21.31
C ASP A 495 -26.39 14.40 -21.46
N PHE A 496 -25.12 14.02 -21.26
CA PHE A 496 -24.00 14.95 -21.40
C PHE A 496 -23.59 15.07 -22.87
N VAL A 497 -23.97 16.16 -23.51
CA VAL A 497 -23.67 16.44 -24.93
C VAL A 497 -22.43 17.30 -25.13
N GLY A 498 -21.73 17.67 -24.04
CA GLY A 498 -20.65 18.66 -24.01
C GLY A 498 -19.36 18.24 -24.72
N TYR A 499 -19.20 16.98 -25.11
CA TYR A 499 -18.12 16.55 -26.00
C TYR A 499 -18.31 17.01 -27.46
N ALA A 500 -19.55 17.06 -27.91
CA ALA A 500 -19.91 17.37 -29.31
C ALA A 500 -20.45 18.79 -29.50
N ARG A 501 -21.13 19.34 -28.49
CA ARG A 501 -21.86 20.61 -28.58
C ARG A 501 -21.59 21.51 -27.37
N THR A 502 -21.46 22.81 -27.59
CA THR A 502 -21.29 23.83 -26.55
C THR A 502 -22.57 24.63 -26.29
N ASP A 503 -23.60 24.38 -27.10
CA ASP A 503 -24.95 24.94 -26.95
C ASP A 503 -26.02 23.90 -27.26
N VAL A 504 -27.13 23.95 -26.54
CA VAL A 504 -28.26 23.04 -26.71
C VAL A 504 -29.54 23.71 -26.20
N ILE A 505 -30.63 23.47 -26.91
CA ILE A 505 -31.98 23.79 -26.41
C ILE A 505 -32.48 22.53 -25.72
N THR A 506 -32.76 22.65 -24.41
CA THR A 506 -33.10 21.53 -23.55
C THR A 506 -34.20 21.90 -22.57
N GLN A 507 -34.54 21.03 -21.66
CA GLN A 507 -35.47 21.27 -20.56
C GLN A 507 -34.77 21.27 -19.21
N LEU A 508 -35.07 22.26 -18.36
CA LEU A 508 -34.77 22.24 -16.95
C LEU A 508 -35.69 21.23 -16.25
N GLY A 509 -35.24 19.97 -16.20
CA GLY A 509 -36.08 18.85 -15.77
C GLY A 509 -36.34 18.81 -14.26
N ALA A 510 -35.40 19.37 -13.43
CA ALA A 510 -35.59 19.53 -12.01
C ALA A 510 -34.97 20.86 -11.54
N PHE A 511 -35.55 21.42 -10.48
CA PHE A 511 -35.20 22.74 -9.91
C PHE A 511 -35.36 22.70 -8.39
N GLU A 512 -34.40 23.26 -7.65
CA GLU A 512 -34.46 23.46 -6.20
C GLU A 512 -33.83 24.82 -5.84
N ASP A 513 -34.59 25.74 -5.25
CA ASP A 513 -34.08 27.03 -4.79
C ASP A 513 -33.22 26.87 -3.55
N LEU A 514 -32.01 27.44 -3.56
CA LEU A 514 -31.07 27.41 -2.43
C LEU A 514 -31.24 28.60 -1.48
N GLY A 515 -32.05 29.63 -1.84
CA GLY A 515 -32.46 30.74 -0.99
C GLY A 515 -31.48 31.91 -0.95
N ASP A 516 -30.34 31.85 -1.64
CA ASP A 516 -29.30 32.89 -1.71
C ASP A 516 -29.15 33.52 -3.10
N GLY A 517 -30.16 33.39 -3.94
CA GLY A 517 -30.14 33.80 -5.34
C GLY A 517 -29.46 32.77 -6.25
N THR A 518 -29.18 31.58 -5.72
CA THR A 518 -28.74 30.42 -6.50
C THR A 518 -29.78 29.32 -6.44
N PHE A 519 -29.72 28.38 -7.38
CA PHE A 519 -30.57 27.19 -7.41
C PHE A 519 -29.85 25.99 -7.97
N LEU A 520 -30.23 24.78 -7.54
CA LEU A 520 -29.89 23.54 -8.18
C LEU A 520 -30.80 23.29 -9.37
N GLY A 521 -30.18 23.00 -10.51
CA GLY A 521 -30.87 22.67 -11.75
C GLY A 521 -30.32 21.38 -12.34
N LYS A 522 -31.23 20.58 -12.95
CA LYS A 522 -30.83 19.38 -13.68
C LYS A 522 -31.45 19.46 -15.08
N LEU A 523 -30.59 19.45 -16.10
CA LEU A 523 -30.97 19.53 -17.50
C LEU A 523 -31.17 18.13 -18.08
N ARG A 524 -32.09 17.97 -19.03
CA ARG A 524 -32.22 16.69 -19.73
C ARG A 524 -31.06 16.42 -20.67
N GLU A 525 -30.62 17.43 -21.43
CA GLU A 525 -29.34 17.45 -22.16
C GLU A 525 -28.50 18.61 -21.66
N SER A 526 -27.20 18.38 -21.36
CA SER A 526 -26.35 19.40 -20.81
C SER A 526 -25.01 19.50 -21.56
N PRO A 527 -24.60 20.71 -21.97
CA PRO A 527 -23.31 20.94 -22.57
C PRO A 527 -22.22 21.19 -21.51
N PHE A 528 -22.58 21.38 -20.22
CA PHE A 528 -21.67 21.83 -19.15
C PHE A 528 -20.81 20.67 -18.65
N TYR A 529 -19.49 20.82 -18.76
CA TYR A 529 -18.52 19.88 -18.23
C TYR A 529 -18.37 20.10 -16.72
N PRO A 530 -18.65 19.12 -15.88
CA PRO A 530 -18.36 19.17 -14.44
C PRO A 530 -16.87 18.93 -14.18
N ALA A 531 -16.30 19.60 -13.18
CA ALA A 531 -14.91 19.43 -12.82
C ALA A 531 -14.52 17.95 -12.65
N GLY A 532 -13.38 17.58 -13.21
CA GLY A 532 -12.87 16.21 -13.11
C GLY A 532 -11.64 15.99 -13.99
N GLY A 533 -10.76 15.04 -13.60
CA GLY A 533 -9.53 14.74 -14.33
C GLY A 533 -8.60 15.95 -14.47
N GLY A 534 -8.59 16.86 -13.49
CA GLY A 534 -7.83 18.09 -13.54
C GLY A 534 -8.48 19.24 -14.32
N GLN A 535 -9.49 19.00 -15.15
CA GLN A 535 -10.21 20.05 -15.87
C GLN A 535 -11.24 20.72 -14.95
N VAL A 536 -11.26 22.04 -14.95
CA VAL A 536 -12.23 22.83 -14.18
C VAL A 536 -13.64 22.75 -14.79
N THR A 537 -14.66 23.07 -13.96
CA THR A 537 -16.05 23.29 -14.44
C THR A 537 -16.08 24.39 -15.50
N ASP A 538 -16.92 24.22 -16.51
CA ASP A 538 -17.17 25.24 -17.52
C ASP A 538 -17.80 26.50 -16.91
N HIS A 539 -17.54 27.61 -17.53
CA HIS A 539 -18.33 28.83 -17.34
C HIS A 539 -19.36 28.96 -18.47
N GLY A 540 -20.59 29.22 -18.11
CA GLY A 540 -21.67 29.33 -19.07
C GLY A 540 -22.98 29.77 -18.42
N TRP A 541 -24.07 29.60 -19.12
CA TRP A 541 -25.39 30.00 -18.62
C TRP A 541 -26.54 29.22 -19.26
N ILE A 542 -27.69 29.31 -18.63
CA ILE A 542 -28.99 28.97 -19.23
C ILE A 542 -29.79 30.25 -19.43
N GLU A 543 -30.57 30.26 -20.50
CA GLU A 543 -31.51 31.36 -20.89
C GLU A 543 -32.85 30.75 -21.22
N LEU A 544 -33.94 31.32 -20.73
CA LEU A 544 -35.27 30.89 -21.13
C LEU A 544 -35.45 31.00 -22.67
N ASP A 545 -36.05 29.97 -23.27
CA ASP A 545 -36.31 29.96 -24.71
C ASP A 545 -37.60 30.78 -25.00
N ASP A 546 -37.59 32.03 -24.56
CA ASP A 546 -38.62 33.04 -24.75
C ASP A 546 -37.99 34.37 -25.20
N ASP A 547 -38.85 35.40 -25.44
CA ASP A 547 -38.38 36.73 -25.88
C ASP A 547 -37.94 37.62 -24.69
N ALA A 548 -38.00 37.16 -23.45
CA ALA A 548 -37.73 37.95 -22.25
C ALA A 548 -36.26 38.09 -21.89
N GLY A 549 -35.40 37.15 -22.38
CA GLY A 549 -33.95 37.16 -22.13
C GLY A 549 -33.55 36.85 -20.69
N THR A 550 -34.40 36.16 -19.93
CA THR A 550 -34.11 35.72 -18.56
C THR A 550 -32.98 34.71 -18.57
N ARG A 551 -31.91 35.01 -17.81
CA ARG A 551 -30.66 34.26 -17.80
C ARG A 551 -30.21 33.92 -16.40
N ALA A 552 -29.58 32.73 -16.21
CA ALA A 552 -28.89 32.31 -15.02
C ALA A 552 -27.48 31.77 -15.37
N GLU A 553 -26.48 32.26 -14.63
CA GLU A 553 -25.08 31.89 -14.83
C GLU A 553 -24.76 30.60 -14.11
N LEU A 554 -23.99 29.71 -14.73
CA LEU A 554 -23.46 28.51 -14.10
C LEU A 554 -22.40 28.91 -13.05
N VAL A 555 -22.59 28.46 -11.82
CA VAL A 555 -21.68 28.66 -10.69
C VAL A 555 -20.81 27.42 -10.50
N GLU A 556 -21.43 26.22 -10.51
CA GLU A 556 -20.75 24.96 -10.28
C GLU A 556 -21.49 23.78 -10.97
N ALA A 557 -20.75 22.74 -11.29
CA ALA A 557 -21.31 21.50 -11.82
C ALA A 557 -20.72 20.29 -11.08
N PHE A 558 -21.58 19.43 -10.57
CA PHE A 558 -21.21 18.20 -9.85
C PHE A 558 -21.49 16.97 -10.71
N ARG A 559 -20.61 15.96 -10.62
CA ARG A 559 -20.75 14.67 -11.31
C ARG A 559 -20.99 13.54 -10.31
N PHE A 560 -21.95 12.68 -10.61
CA PHE A 560 -22.33 11.52 -9.79
C PHE A 560 -22.63 10.32 -10.70
N ASP A 561 -21.79 9.29 -10.68
CA ASP A 561 -22.03 8.00 -11.41
C ASP A 561 -22.63 8.13 -12.83
N GLY A 562 -22.07 9.03 -13.63
CA GLY A 562 -22.54 9.29 -15.00
C GLY A 562 -23.78 10.20 -15.09
N ASP A 563 -24.10 10.91 -14.00
CA ASP A 563 -25.13 11.93 -13.91
C ASP A 563 -24.55 13.25 -13.41
N GLN A 564 -25.31 14.36 -13.45
CA GLN A 564 -24.87 15.65 -12.97
C GLN A 564 -25.97 16.49 -12.32
N ALA A 565 -25.56 17.37 -11.40
CA ALA A 565 -26.37 18.48 -10.91
C ALA A 565 -25.59 19.80 -11.10
N LEU A 566 -26.31 20.87 -11.42
CA LEU A 566 -25.78 22.18 -11.80
C LEU A 566 -26.25 23.23 -10.80
N VAL A 567 -25.35 24.11 -10.38
CA VAL A 567 -25.69 25.27 -9.56
C VAL A 567 -25.71 26.50 -10.45
N PHE A 568 -26.84 27.18 -10.50
CA PHE A 568 -26.99 28.42 -11.25
C PHE A 568 -27.25 29.60 -10.33
N ARG A 569 -26.81 30.76 -10.74
CA ARG A 569 -27.14 32.05 -10.11
C ARG A 569 -28.07 32.83 -11.02
N GLY A 570 -29.25 33.13 -10.55
CA GLY A 570 -30.31 33.84 -11.28
C GLY A 570 -31.68 33.57 -10.69
N ALA A 571 -32.69 34.12 -11.29
CA ALA A 571 -34.08 33.97 -10.86
C ALA A 571 -35.02 33.89 -12.06
N GLY A 572 -36.26 33.44 -11.81
CA GLY A 572 -37.30 33.37 -12.86
C GLY A 572 -37.32 32.04 -13.61
N PHE A 573 -36.72 30.97 -13.02
CA PHE A 573 -36.73 29.61 -13.58
C PHE A 573 -37.58 28.68 -12.73
N ALA A 574 -38.11 27.65 -13.38
CA ALA A 574 -38.89 26.59 -12.75
C ALA A 574 -38.64 25.24 -13.46
N ALA A 575 -38.91 24.14 -12.73
CA ALA A 575 -38.89 22.82 -13.33
C ALA A 575 -39.91 22.72 -14.51
N GLY A 576 -39.44 22.21 -15.62
CA GLY A 576 -40.24 22.13 -16.86
C GLY A 576 -39.91 23.19 -17.89
N ASP A 577 -39.21 24.25 -17.53
CA ASP A 577 -38.85 25.34 -18.45
C ASP A 577 -37.98 24.84 -19.60
N ARG A 578 -38.28 25.36 -20.80
CA ARG A 578 -37.40 25.17 -21.95
C ARG A 578 -36.34 26.25 -21.96
N VAL A 579 -35.08 25.81 -22.02
CA VAL A 579 -33.91 26.70 -21.86
C VAL A 579 -32.89 26.44 -22.98
N LYS A 580 -32.16 27.50 -23.33
CA LYS A 580 -30.93 27.44 -24.12
C LYS A 580 -29.77 27.38 -23.17
N ALA A 581 -29.09 26.24 -23.09
CA ALA A 581 -27.87 26.06 -22.29
C ALA A 581 -26.65 26.32 -23.17
N ARG A 582 -25.71 27.13 -22.70
CA ARG A 582 -24.57 27.59 -23.52
C ARG A 582 -23.30 27.69 -22.74
N VAL A 583 -22.21 27.08 -23.28
CA VAL A 583 -20.82 27.31 -22.89
C VAL A 583 -20.16 28.15 -23.99
N PRO A 584 -19.63 29.35 -23.69
CA PRO A 584 -18.94 30.16 -24.70
C PRO A 584 -17.75 29.42 -25.29
N TRP A 585 -17.63 29.46 -26.62
CA TRP A 585 -16.47 28.86 -27.30
C TRP A 585 -15.14 29.40 -26.80
N ALA A 586 -15.10 30.71 -26.47
CA ALA A 586 -13.93 31.35 -25.90
C ALA A 586 -13.49 30.81 -24.52
N VAL A 587 -14.34 30.03 -23.85
CA VAL A 587 -14.02 29.33 -22.60
C VAL A 587 -13.68 27.87 -22.87
N ARG A 588 -14.52 27.16 -23.62
CA ARG A 588 -14.38 25.74 -23.90
C ARG A 588 -13.13 25.44 -24.73
N PHE A 589 -12.90 26.18 -25.81
CA PHE A 589 -11.82 25.88 -26.75
C PHE A 589 -10.41 25.99 -26.11
N PRO A 590 -10.06 27.09 -25.39
CA PRO A 590 -8.77 27.14 -24.73
C PRO A 590 -8.61 26.04 -23.66
N THR A 591 -9.71 25.63 -22.99
CA THR A 591 -9.67 24.54 -22.03
C THR A 591 -9.38 23.20 -22.72
N GLN A 592 -10.00 22.94 -23.88
CA GLN A 592 -9.71 21.74 -24.70
C GLN A 592 -8.27 21.72 -25.20
N ALA A 593 -7.76 22.86 -25.67
CA ALA A 593 -6.38 23.03 -26.13
C ALA A 593 -5.39 22.74 -24.98
N ASN A 594 -5.59 23.35 -23.81
CA ASN A 594 -4.75 23.13 -22.64
C ASN A 594 -4.85 21.69 -22.12
N HIS A 595 -6.01 21.03 -22.25
CA HIS A 595 -6.16 19.63 -21.83
C HIS A 595 -5.39 18.68 -22.75
N THR A 596 -5.50 18.90 -24.06
CA THR A 596 -4.71 18.10 -25.01
C THR A 596 -3.23 18.39 -24.90
N ALA A 597 -2.82 19.66 -24.69
CA ALA A 597 -1.43 20.02 -24.41
C ALA A 597 -0.86 19.32 -23.16
N THR A 598 -1.72 19.05 -22.14
CA THR A 598 -1.32 18.30 -20.95
C THR A 598 -0.91 16.86 -21.30
N HIS A 599 -1.62 16.19 -22.19
CA HIS A 599 -1.26 14.84 -22.68
C HIS A 599 0.04 14.87 -23.49
N LEU A 600 0.22 15.86 -24.38
CA LEU A 600 1.47 16.02 -25.12
C LEU A 600 2.64 16.25 -24.17
N LEU A 601 2.48 17.12 -23.18
CA LEU A 601 3.49 17.40 -22.18
C LEU A 601 3.84 16.17 -21.34
N HIS A 602 2.84 15.38 -20.94
CA HIS A 602 3.05 14.16 -20.17
C HIS A 602 3.92 13.15 -20.93
N GLU A 603 3.59 12.87 -22.19
CA GLU A 603 4.37 11.92 -22.98
C GLU A 603 5.76 12.46 -23.33
N ALA A 604 5.90 13.75 -23.69
CA ALA A 604 7.19 14.37 -23.93
C ALA A 604 8.12 14.31 -22.69
N LEU A 605 7.56 14.49 -21.50
CA LEU A 605 8.31 14.32 -20.24
C LEU A 605 8.72 12.85 -20.02
N ARG A 606 7.90 11.88 -20.40
CA ARG A 606 8.21 10.44 -20.31
C ARG A 606 9.30 10.05 -21.31
N GLU A 607 9.23 10.53 -22.54
CA GLU A 607 10.28 10.30 -23.54
C GLU A 607 11.63 10.87 -23.09
N GLU A 608 11.65 12.07 -22.50
CA GLU A 608 12.88 12.75 -22.09
C GLU A 608 13.45 12.21 -20.77
N LEU A 609 12.61 11.92 -19.78
CA LEU A 609 13.02 11.61 -18.42
C LEU A 609 12.89 10.12 -18.05
N GLY A 610 12.05 9.38 -18.78
CA GLY A 610 11.80 7.96 -18.58
C GLY A 610 10.39 7.61 -18.08
N GLU A 611 10.06 6.32 -18.16
CA GLU A 611 8.71 5.77 -17.84
C GLU A 611 8.26 5.95 -16.38
N HIS A 612 9.16 6.31 -15.47
CA HIS A 612 8.83 6.62 -14.07
C HIS A 612 8.03 7.91 -13.91
N VAL A 613 8.02 8.78 -14.93
CA VAL A 613 7.21 10.00 -14.94
C VAL A 613 5.74 9.61 -15.00
N LYS A 614 4.99 10.00 -13.95
CA LYS A 614 3.56 9.79 -13.82
C LYS A 614 2.92 11.08 -13.32
N GLN A 615 1.69 11.32 -13.73
CA GLN A 615 0.92 12.45 -13.21
C GLN A 615 0.73 12.31 -11.69
N ALA A 616 1.15 13.34 -10.96
CA ALA A 616 0.91 13.49 -9.52
C ALA A 616 -0.25 14.46 -9.24
N GLY A 617 -0.57 15.33 -10.19
CA GLY A 617 -1.70 16.26 -10.17
C GLY A 617 -1.78 17.05 -11.46
N SER A 618 -2.95 17.59 -11.77
CA SER A 618 -3.13 18.50 -12.90
C SER A 618 -4.19 19.55 -12.60
N ALA A 619 -4.08 20.72 -13.27
CA ALA A 619 -5.14 21.72 -13.30
C ALA A 619 -5.18 22.31 -14.72
N VAL A 620 -6.31 22.09 -15.40
CA VAL A 620 -6.55 22.54 -16.77
C VAL A 620 -7.63 23.61 -16.74
N ARG A 621 -7.24 24.84 -17.16
CA ARG A 621 -8.07 26.03 -17.18
C ARG A 621 -8.01 26.71 -18.55
N PRO A 622 -8.92 27.65 -18.85
CA PRO A 622 -8.86 28.37 -20.12
C PRO A 622 -7.58 29.19 -20.32
N ASP A 623 -6.99 29.72 -19.24
CA ASP A 623 -5.82 30.60 -19.26
C ASP A 623 -4.49 29.88 -19.13
N LYS A 624 -4.48 28.64 -18.59
CA LYS A 624 -3.25 27.87 -18.34
C LYS A 624 -3.52 26.42 -18.00
N LEU A 625 -2.47 25.61 -18.12
CA LEU A 625 -2.40 24.29 -17.53
C LEU A 625 -1.33 24.26 -16.41
N ARG A 626 -1.52 23.38 -15.43
CA ARG A 626 -0.48 22.94 -14.48
C ARG A 626 -0.43 21.43 -14.51
N PHE A 627 0.76 20.90 -14.64
CA PHE A 627 1.02 19.46 -14.62
C PHE A 627 2.07 19.16 -13.57
N ASP A 628 1.67 18.48 -12.50
CA ASP A 628 2.55 18.00 -11.45
C ASP A 628 2.89 16.53 -11.74
N PHE A 629 4.17 16.19 -11.72
CA PHE A 629 4.61 14.84 -12.11
C PHE A 629 5.69 14.31 -11.17
N THR A 630 5.83 12.97 -11.18
CA THR A 630 6.84 12.29 -10.38
C THR A 630 8.21 12.36 -11.07
N HIS A 631 9.16 13.08 -10.47
CA HIS A 631 10.57 13.09 -10.87
C HIS A 631 11.43 13.46 -9.67
N GLY A 632 12.62 12.87 -9.56
CA GLY A 632 13.48 13.03 -8.38
C GLY A 632 14.19 14.38 -8.30
N GLU A 633 14.35 15.08 -9.42
CA GLU A 633 15.16 16.29 -9.55
C GLU A 633 14.40 17.39 -10.32
N GLY A 634 14.86 18.63 -10.22
CA GLY A 634 14.38 19.71 -11.07
C GLY A 634 14.88 19.53 -12.50
N LEU A 635 14.05 19.83 -13.50
CA LEU A 635 14.47 19.78 -14.90
C LEU A 635 15.62 20.75 -15.17
N THR A 636 16.66 20.28 -15.89
CA THR A 636 17.69 21.17 -16.40
C THR A 636 17.13 22.11 -17.48
N PRO A 637 17.78 23.25 -17.78
CA PRO A 637 17.37 24.10 -18.88
C PRO A 637 17.28 23.35 -20.21
N GLU A 638 18.25 22.49 -20.49
CA GLU A 638 18.33 21.71 -21.72
C GLU A 638 17.22 20.64 -21.82
N GLN A 639 16.85 20.01 -20.72
CA GLN A 639 15.70 19.09 -20.67
C GLN A 639 14.40 19.84 -20.95
N ARG A 640 14.23 21.03 -20.34
CA ARG A 640 13.05 21.87 -20.61
C ARG A 640 12.93 22.26 -22.07
N GLU A 641 14.04 22.69 -22.69
CA GLU A 641 14.08 23.03 -24.12
C GLU A 641 13.71 21.84 -24.99
N ARG A 642 14.21 20.62 -24.68
CA ARG A 642 13.86 19.39 -25.44
C ARG A 642 12.41 19.01 -25.29
N VAL A 643 11.86 19.06 -24.07
CA VAL A 643 10.44 18.78 -23.81
C VAL A 643 9.54 19.79 -24.54
N GLU A 644 9.87 21.10 -24.47
CA GLU A 644 9.15 22.14 -25.18
C GLU A 644 9.22 21.98 -26.69
N ALA A 645 10.41 21.69 -27.23
CA ALA A 645 10.59 21.41 -28.65
C ALA A 645 9.77 20.21 -29.11
N ARG A 646 9.75 19.13 -28.28
CA ARG A 646 9.00 17.92 -28.59
C ARG A 646 7.49 18.13 -28.59
N VAL A 647 6.96 18.87 -27.61
CA VAL A 647 5.54 19.26 -27.59
C VAL A 647 5.17 20.08 -28.81
N ASN A 648 5.97 21.11 -29.14
CA ASN A 648 5.74 21.96 -30.31
C ASN A 648 5.82 21.18 -31.62
N GLU A 649 6.78 20.23 -31.75
CA GLU A 649 6.85 19.32 -32.90
C GLU A 649 5.53 18.58 -33.11
N LYS A 650 4.95 18.00 -32.04
CA LYS A 650 3.68 17.27 -32.11
C LYS A 650 2.49 18.17 -32.40
N ILE A 651 2.53 19.43 -31.99
CA ILE A 651 1.54 20.43 -32.38
C ILE A 651 1.61 20.69 -33.89
N PHE A 652 2.82 20.90 -34.44
CA PHE A 652 3.03 21.17 -35.85
C PHE A 652 2.78 19.96 -36.77
N GLU A 653 2.94 18.73 -36.26
CA GLU A 653 2.59 17.50 -37.01
C GLU A 653 1.09 17.39 -37.31
N ASN A 654 0.25 18.14 -36.59
CA ASN A 654 -1.21 18.14 -36.75
C ASN A 654 -1.82 16.74 -36.63
N LEU A 655 -1.45 16.02 -35.56
CA LEU A 655 -1.92 14.67 -35.30
C LEU A 655 -3.43 14.64 -34.94
N PRO A 656 -4.20 13.68 -35.46
CA PRO A 656 -5.57 13.46 -35.03
C PRO A 656 -5.66 13.12 -33.54
N VAL A 657 -6.70 13.63 -32.86
CA VAL A 657 -7.01 13.30 -31.46
C VAL A 657 -8.31 12.51 -31.44
N HIS A 658 -8.19 11.20 -31.24
CA HIS A 658 -9.33 10.28 -31.20
C HIS A 658 -9.83 10.11 -29.77
N THR A 659 -11.15 10.12 -29.61
CA THR A 659 -11.79 9.84 -28.31
C THR A 659 -12.84 8.78 -28.47
N PHE A 660 -12.77 7.69 -27.69
CA PHE A 660 -13.71 6.58 -27.78
C PHE A 660 -13.87 5.88 -26.43
N GLU A 661 -14.94 5.15 -26.27
CA GLU A 661 -15.20 4.32 -25.10
C GLU A 661 -14.89 2.86 -25.39
N THR A 662 -14.28 2.17 -24.42
CA THR A 662 -13.93 0.75 -24.54
C THR A 662 -13.90 0.08 -23.16
N THR A 663 -13.66 -1.23 -23.10
CA THR A 663 -13.47 -1.93 -21.83
C THR A 663 -12.07 -1.66 -21.26
N GLN A 664 -11.91 -1.77 -19.94
CA GLN A 664 -10.58 -1.64 -19.30
C GLN A 664 -9.54 -2.60 -19.90
N ASP A 665 -9.95 -3.84 -20.22
CA ASP A 665 -9.02 -4.84 -20.77
C ASP A 665 -8.55 -4.46 -22.18
N GLU A 666 -9.42 -3.89 -23.00
CA GLU A 666 -9.05 -3.42 -24.32
C GLU A 666 -8.19 -2.16 -24.25
N ALA A 667 -8.51 -1.22 -23.36
CA ALA A 667 -7.67 -0.04 -23.10
C ALA A 667 -6.22 -0.44 -22.71
N ARG A 668 -6.08 -1.47 -21.87
CA ARG A 668 -4.74 -2.01 -21.53
C ARG A 668 -4.03 -2.65 -22.71
N ARG A 669 -4.74 -3.36 -23.59
CA ARG A 669 -4.14 -3.93 -24.83
C ARG A 669 -3.67 -2.85 -25.77
N LEU A 670 -4.39 -1.73 -25.82
CA LEU A 670 -3.98 -0.54 -26.59
C LEU A 670 -2.79 0.20 -25.96
N GLY A 671 -2.34 -0.21 -24.78
CA GLY A 671 -1.26 0.46 -24.06
C GLY A 671 -1.69 1.75 -23.38
N ALA A 672 -3.01 1.98 -23.20
CA ALA A 672 -3.52 3.20 -22.59
C ALA A 672 -3.00 3.38 -21.16
N MET A 673 -2.44 4.55 -20.89
CA MET A 673 -1.93 4.91 -19.58
C MET A 673 -3.10 5.11 -18.61
N MET A 674 -3.00 4.47 -17.45
CA MET A 674 -4.00 4.50 -16.38
C MET A 674 -3.39 5.14 -15.15
N LEU A 675 -4.06 6.12 -14.56
CA LEU A 675 -3.62 6.74 -13.32
C LEU A 675 -3.81 5.80 -12.14
N PHE A 676 -2.76 5.63 -11.34
CA PHE A 676 -2.80 4.80 -10.14
C PHE A 676 -3.69 5.45 -9.07
N GLY A 677 -4.68 4.69 -8.55
CA GLY A 677 -5.54 5.13 -7.44
C GLY A 677 -6.91 5.65 -7.85
N GLU A 678 -7.20 5.82 -9.13
CA GLU A 678 -8.55 6.10 -9.61
C GLU A 678 -9.36 4.81 -9.76
N LYS A 679 -10.64 4.88 -9.37
CA LYS A 679 -11.60 3.80 -9.59
C LYS A 679 -12.24 4.00 -10.96
N TYR A 680 -11.90 3.13 -11.89
CA TYR A 680 -12.50 3.11 -13.22
C TYR A 680 -13.66 2.11 -13.26
N GLY A 681 -14.76 2.45 -13.95
CA GLY A 681 -15.84 1.52 -14.26
C GLY A 681 -15.43 0.46 -15.29
N ASP A 682 -16.31 -0.48 -15.61
CA ASP A 682 -16.07 -1.52 -16.63
C ASP A 682 -15.82 -0.94 -18.03
N VAL A 683 -16.46 0.21 -18.31
CA VAL A 683 -16.28 1.00 -19.54
C VAL A 683 -15.48 2.25 -19.20
N VAL A 684 -14.45 2.52 -20.00
CA VAL A 684 -13.51 3.64 -19.83
C VAL A 684 -13.42 4.46 -21.10
N ARG A 685 -13.22 5.77 -21.00
CA ARG A 685 -12.98 6.65 -22.14
C ARG A 685 -11.48 6.81 -22.37
N VAL A 686 -11.06 6.55 -23.59
CA VAL A 686 -9.68 6.68 -24.07
C VAL A 686 -9.55 7.95 -24.89
N VAL A 687 -8.45 8.66 -24.69
CA VAL A 687 -7.98 9.76 -25.56
C VAL A 687 -6.68 9.30 -26.18
N ASP A 688 -6.66 9.23 -27.51
CA ASP A 688 -5.52 8.75 -28.29
C ASP A 688 -5.06 9.87 -29.24
N VAL A 689 -3.85 10.38 -29.00
CA VAL A 689 -3.16 11.26 -29.94
C VAL A 689 -2.31 10.35 -30.84
N GLU A 690 -2.73 10.17 -32.07
CA GLU A 690 -2.27 9.17 -33.00
C GLU A 690 -0.74 9.01 -33.04
N GLY A 691 -0.28 7.82 -32.61
CA GLY A 691 1.13 7.46 -32.59
C GLY A 691 2.01 8.18 -31.57
N PHE A 692 1.42 8.90 -30.60
CA PHE A 692 2.18 9.63 -29.60
C PHE A 692 1.73 9.35 -28.16
N SER A 693 0.45 9.61 -27.81
CA SER A 693 -0.04 9.43 -26.44
C SER A 693 -1.40 8.75 -26.42
N THR A 694 -1.56 7.72 -25.59
CA THR A 694 -2.84 7.05 -25.38
C THR A 694 -3.12 6.96 -23.89
N GLU A 695 -4.18 7.64 -23.40
CA GLU A 695 -4.48 7.76 -21.96
C GLU A 695 -5.96 7.59 -21.65
N LEU A 696 -6.29 7.15 -20.43
CA LEU A 696 -7.65 7.20 -19.91
C LEU A 696 -7.99 8.63 -19.48
N CYS A 697 -8.94 9.26 -20.17
CA CYS A 697 -9.31 10.64 -19.84
C CYS A 697 -10.79 10.94 -20.14
N GLY A 698 -11.49 11.51 -19.13
CA GLY A 698 -12.88 11.97 -19.25
C GLY A 698 -13.02 13.43 -19.68
N GLY A 699 -11.92 14.13 -19.98
CA GLY A 699 -11.91 15.57 -20.31
C GLY A 699 -12.38 15.91 -21.71
N THR A 700 -12.46 17.19 -21.99
CA THR A 700 -12.78 17.70 -23.34
C THR A 700 -11.46 18.02 -24.08
N HIS A 701 -11.37 17.65 -25.36
CA HIS A 701 -10.16 17.74 -26.17
C HIS A 701 -10.41 18.41 -27.52
N VAL A 702 -9.36 18.92 -28.12
CA VAL A 702 -9.34 19.37 -29.51
C VAL A 702 -9.40 18.18 -30.46
N ARG A 703 -9.65 18.40 -31.73
CA ARG A 703 -9.74 17.34 -32.77
C ARG A 703 -8.40 16.96 -33.37
N THR A 704 -7.49 17.91 -33.42
CA THR A 704 -6.11 17.74 -33.88
C THR A 704 -5.16 18.57 -33.05
N THR A 705 -3.90 18.16 -32.98
CA THR A 705 -2.89 18.87 -32.18
C THR A 705 -2.60 20.28 -32.69
N ALA A 706 -2.83 20.59 -33.96
CA ALA A 706 -2.67 21.96 -34.51
C ALA A 706 -3.74 22.94 -34.02
N GLU A 707 -4.76 22.49 -33.31
CA GLU A 707 -5.74 23.37 -32.63
C GLU A 707 -5.25 23.87 -31.26
N ILE A 708 -4.07 23.41 -30.77
CA ILE A 708 -3.40 23.91 -29.57
C ILE A 708 -2.64 25.20 -29.89
#